data_34b50514c4a3c8ce5d3b222d6b991d67
#
_entry.id   34b50514c4a3c8ce5d3b222d6b991d67
#
_cell.length_a   1.000
_cell.length_b   1.000
_cell.length_c   1.000
_cell.angle_alpha   90.00
_cell.angle_beta   90.00
_cell.angle_gamma   90.00
#
_symmetry.space_group_name_H-M   'P 1'
#
loop_
_entity.id
_entity.type
_entity.pdbx_description
1 polymer ?
#
loop_
_entity_poly.entity_id
_entity_poly.type
_entity_poly.pdbx_seq_one_letter_code
_entity_poly.pdbx_strand_id
1 'polypeptide(L)'
;MGLLWCAVMAMAVALAFAHPKQPSTYHPDDVTYPGSVTVFTVPAAFPTSVFSSYYVKPGPTNQPQPVIYDPVLNITFPFNLTDPKHVPDSNDDPVIFPQPIANISDATGEAIASAAVSEISRIFKSNNAGGSTTCSKCIAALAVGQMVARLAPTHFPSGMVSLCHSLKFSTYSSCELTYGPNGSGASWAQILAKADVAGLDGKYICSYLHKNVCQYPTVTSVKAVFPKPKPKKPAEPRRSGKKVKVLHLSDLHLDPRYSVGSEANCTSYMCCRYSEPPANGTVPEISVSAPLFGYYKCDSPFYLALAALQSIGPLTGTSAKNPPAFSLYTGDLIAHDDENQASRAYVEATEVAIWETFKAYIGGPIYTALGNHDTTPADYEAPHAIDNHSTLGSQFSWNYAHVSSLWAHYNWLPSSVAQQASTHYAAYAVSPPHHPNLKIITLNSDLYYQHNPFALLNASNPDYSGMFSFLITELQAAEDAGQRVWIVAHIPTGWDGGSALPNSADYFYQIVERYSPHVIANIFFGHSHEDQATIYYRNNGTAQTREEALVTGWVGPSLTPLQNLNSGYRMYEVDTGSWEVMEAFTFYSDVGSYTNLSSSVDGEGDGGQGEGPVFKLEYSTRATYGPAVNWPSDAPLNATFWHGVTEAMERNRTLAELFTQYQGKSSAKSKKCETEECTKAKICYMRSGSTALGKQCKQGYGSVQ
;
A
#
# COMPACT_ATOMS: atom_id res chain seq x y z
N MET A 1 -22.64 27.14 4.01
CA MET A 1 -22.08 26.90 5.36
C MET A 1 -22.65 25.61 5.97
N GLY A 2 -22.74 24.55 5.26
CA GLY A 2 -23.30 23.29 5.71
C GLY A 2 -22.71 22.14 4.91
N LEU A 3 -21.39 22.01 4.90
CA LEU A 3 -20.69 21.11 4.00
C LEU A 3 -19.53 20.40 4.71
N LEU A 4 -19.64 20.11 6.02
CA LEU A 4 -18.38 19.91 6.73
C LEU A 4 -18.13 18.51 7.27
N TRP A 5 -19.07 17.60 7.35
CA TRP A 5 -18.81 16.38 8.10
C TRP A 5 -18.59 15.11 7.25
N CYS A 6 -19.30 14.92 6.18
CA CYS A 6 -19.10 13.77 5.32
C CYS A 6 -18.44 14.12 3.97
N ALA A 7 -18.56 15.36 3.50
CA ALA A 7 -17.75 15.76 2.34
C ALA A 7 -16.28 15.36 2.47
N VAL A 8 -15.88 14.91 3.64
CA VAL A 8 -14.53 14.59 4.01
C VAL A 8 -14.20 13.12 3.97
N MET A 9 -15.12 12.26 4.29
CA MET A 9 -14.91 10.83 4.00
C MET A 9 -15.08 10.56 2.50
N ALA A 10 -16.06 11.17 1.84
CA ALA A 10 -16.20 11.12 0.39
C ALA A 10 -15.16 11.99 -0.37
N MET A 11 -14.55 13.03 0.26
CA MET A 11 -13.54 13.88 -0.37
C MET A 11 -12.10 13.39 -0.19
N ALA A 12 -11.81 12.45 0.65
CA ALA A 12 -10.55 11.71 0.56
C ALA A 12 -10.47 10.95 -0.78
N VAL A 13 -11.62 10.63 -1.34
CA VAL A 13 -11.78 10.00 -2.67
C VAL A 13 -12.08 11.03 -3.78
N ALA A 14 -12.72 12.17 -3.49
CA ALA A 14 -13.25 13.09 -4.51
C ALA A 14 -12.44 14.37 -4.77
N LEU A 15 -11.39 14.70 -4.01
CA LEU A 15 -10.58 15.91 -4.22
C LEU A 15 -9.42 15.75 -5.22
N ALA A 16 -9.39 14.67 -6.00
CA ALA A 16 -8.45 14.51 -7.11
C ALA A 16 -8.89 15.16 -8.44
N PHE A 17 -10.09 15.76 -8.55
CA PHE A 17 -10.63 16.17 -9.85
C PHE A 17 -11.02 17.63 -9.94
N ALA A 18 -10.05 18.48 -10.30
CA ALA A 18 -10.29 19.68 -11.09
C ALA A 18 -9.50 19.54 -12.40
N HIS A 19 -10.17 19.31 -13.50
CA HIS A 19 -9.55 19.15 -14.82
C HIS A 19 -9.19 20.49 -15.44
N PRO A 20 -7.98 20.64 -15.99
CA PRO A 20 -7.74 21.49 -17.14
C PRO A 20 -7.70 20.66 -18.43
N LYS A 21 -8.09 21.31 -19.53
CA LYS A 21 -8.24 20.82 -20.90
C LYS A 21 -7.00 20.09 -21.43
N GLN A 22 -7.24 19.03 -22.21
CA GLN A 22 -6.23 18.24 -22.92
C GLN A 22 -5.33 19.08 -23.84
N PRO A 23 -4.06 18.71 -23.92
CA PRO A 23 -3.28 18.87 -25.13
C PRO A 23 -2.81 17.52 -25.69
N SER A 24 -2.82 17.47 -27.00
CA SER A 24 -2.15 16.63 -28.00
C SER A 24 -1.42 15.35 -27.61
N THR A 25 -1.65 14.36 -28.41
CA THR A 25 -0.99 13.04 -28.55
C THR A 25 0.53 13.09 -28.31
N TYR A 26 0.95 12.39 -27.25
CA TYR A 26 2.35 12.10 -26.94
C TYR A 26 2.69 10.70 -27.46
N HIS A 27 3.73 10.61 -28.30
CA HIS A 27 4.38 9.36 -28.64
C HIS A 27 5.63 9.18 -27.78
N PRO A 28 5.85 8.03 -27.12
CA PRO A 28 7.02 7.76 -26.29
C PRO A 28 8.36 7.88 -27.04
N ASP A 29 8.33 7.78 -28.36
CA ASP A 29 9.52 7.80 -29.22
C ASP A 29 10.05 9.20 -29.54
N ASP A 30 9.33 10.27 -29.17
CA ASP A 30 9.69 11.64 -29.52
C ASP A 30 10.55 12.39 -28.48
N VAL A 31 10.97 11.73 -27.40
CA VAL A 31 11.79 12.37 -26.35
C VAL A 31 13.26 12.03 -26.53
N THR A 32 13.98 12.86 -27.27
CA THR A 32 15.45 12.85 -27.29
C THR A 32 15.99 13.53 -26.04
N TYR A 33 16.59 12.77 -25.13
CA TYR A 33 17.28 13.29 -23.94
C TYR A 33 18.71 13.69 -24.29
N PRO A 34 19.13 14.95 -24.03
CA PRO A 34 20.54 15.32 -24.21
C PRO A 34 21.38 14.64 -23.13
N GLY A 35 22.33 13.85 -23.52
CA GLY A 35 23.20 13.06 -22.64
C GLY A 35 22.81 11.60 -22.54
N SER A 36 22.15 11.10 -23.54
CA SER A 36 21.65 9.73 -23.65
C SER A 36 22.70 8.68 -23.37
N VAL A 37 22.43 7.83 -22.40
CA VAL A 37 22.92 6.46 -22.45
C VAL A 37 22.22 5.81 -23.65
N THR A 38 22.86 5.87 -24.81
CA THR A 38 22.31 5.45 -26.11
C THR A 38 22.17 3.92 -26.25
N VAL A 39 22.68 3.17 -25.30
CA VAL A 39 22.58 1.72 -25.28
C VAL A 39 22.40 1.23 -23.84
N PHE A 40 21.22 0.74 -23.56
CA PHE A 40 20.94 -0.01 -22.34
C PHE A 40 21.60 -1.39 -22.45
N THR A 41 22.77 -1.56 -21.86
CA THR A 41 23.40 -2.89 -21.72
C THR A 41 22.94 -3.51 -20.42
N VAL A 42 21.89 -4.33 -20.50
CA VAL A 42 21.49 -5.19 -19.39
C VAL A 42 22.50 -6.35 -19.31
N PRO A 43 22.95 -6.75 -18.10
CA PRO A 43 23.81 -7.92 -17.96
C PRO A 43 23.22 -9.15 -18.65
N ALA A 44 24.06 -10.06 -19.16
CA ALA A 44 23.62 -11.25 -19.90
C ALA A 44 22.63 -12.15 -19.12
N ALA A 45 22.60 -12.02 -17.79
CA ALA A 45 21.62 -12.70 -16.93
C ALA A 45 20.17 -12.18 -17.13
N PHE A 46 20.01 -11.00 -17.73
CA PHE A 46 18.72 -10.37 -18.00
C PHE A 46 18.61 -10.14 -19.50
N PRO A 47 17.89 -11.01 -20.23
CA PRO A 47 17.76 -10.88 -21.68
C PRO A 47 17.13 -9.53 -22.05
N THR A 48 17.72 -8.87 -23.07
CA THR A 48 17.21 -7.60 -23.60
C THR A 48 16.05 -7.76 -24.57
N SER A 49 15.74 -8.99 -24.95
CA SER A 49 14.61 -9.26 -25.82
C SER A 49 13.31 -8.86 -25.16
N VAL A 50 12.51 -8.11 -25.89
CA VAL A 50 11.14 -7.77 -25.48
C VAL A 50 10.38 -9.08 -25.25
N PHE A 51 9.66 -9.17 -24.14
CA PHE A 51 8.72 -10.24 -23.90
C PHE A 51 7.58 -10.09 -24.92
N SER A 52 7.67 -10.82 -26.02
CA SER A 52 6.61 -10.86 -27.02
C SER A 52 5.67 -12.00 -26.70
N SER A 53 4.50 -11.71 -26.19
CA SER A 53 3.35 -12.58 -25.98
C SER A 53 3.65 -14.06 -25.64
N TYR A 54 4.24 -14.29 -24.48
CA TYR A 54 4.28 -15.64 -23.87
C TYR A 54 3.01 -15.94 -23.08
N TYR A 55 1.98 -15.13 -23.22
CA TYR A 55 0.76 -15.37 -22.50
C TYR A 55 0.21 -16.75 -22.84
N VAL A 56 0.25 -17.63 -21.86
CA VAL A 56 -0.36 -18.94 -21.93
C VAL A 56 -1.74 -18.80 -21.32
N LYS A 57 -2.77 -19.09 -22.12
CA LYS A 57 -4.17 -19.04 -21.64
C LYS A 57 -4.34 -19.89 -20.39
N PRO A 58 -5.16 -19.49 -19.41
CA PRO A 58 -5.47 -20.30 -18.24
C PRO A 58 -5.90 -21.70 -18.61
N GLY A 59 -5.34 -22.70 -17.93
CA GLY A 59 -5.62 -24.11 -18.13
C GLY A 59 -5.61 -24.90 -16.81
N PRO A 60 -5.95 -26.19 -16.80
CA PRO A 60 -6.33 -26.92 -15.59
C PRO A 60 -5.21 -27.30 -14.63
N THR A 61 -3.94 -26.92 -14.80
CA THR A 61 -2.87 -27.63 -14.09
C THR A 61 -1.93 -26.78 -13.22
N ASN A 62 -1.76 -25.49 -13.45
CA ASN A 62 -0.68 -24.74 -12.78
C ASN A 62 -1.07 -23.36 -12.24
N GLN A 63 -2.34 -23.05 -12.16
CA GLN A 63 -2.86 -21.77 -11.69
C GLN A 63 -4.23 -21.95 -11.03
N PRO A 64 -4.68 -21.00 -10.20
CA PRO A 64 -5.99 -21.09 -9.59
C PRO A 64 -7.08 -21.28 -10.63
N GLN A 65 -7.96 -22.20 -10.35
CA GLN A 65 -9.14 -22.45 -11.18
C GLN A 65 -10.27 -21.52 -10.75
N PRO A 66 -11.33 -21.38 -11.56
CA PRO A 66 -12.52 -20.60 -11.19
C PRO A 66 -13.12 -20.97 -9.83
N VAL A 67 -12.93 -22.22 -9.39
CA VAL A 67 -13.30 -22.67 -8.05
C VAL A 67 -12.02 -22.83 -7.25
N ILE A 68 -11.89 -22.07 -6.17
CA ILE A 68 -10.65 -21.97 -5.38
C ILE A 68 -10.77 -22.87 -4.15
N TYR A 69 -9.82 -23.80 -4.00
CA TYR A 69 -9.69 -24.63 -2.82
C TYR A 69 -8.63 -24.08 -1.88
N ASP A 70 -9.05 -23.80 -0.63
CA ASP A 70 -8.14 -23.39 0.43
C ASP A 70 -7.58 -24.62 1.15
N PRO A 71 -6.28 -24.88 1.07
CA PRO A 71 -5.66 -26.05 1.69
C PRO A 71 -5.52 -25.94 3.21
N VAL A 72 -5.65 -24.74 3.77
CA VAL A 72 -5.49 -24.47 5.21
C VAL A 72 -6.84 -24.59 5.92
N LEU A 73 -7.86 -23.92 5.39
CA LEU A 73 -9.22 -23.97 5.92
C LEU A 73 -9.95 -25.24 5.49
N ASN A 74 -9.43 -25.99 4.50
CA ASN A 74 -10.06 -27.17 3.91
C ASN A 74 -11.48 -26.89 3.41
N ILE A 75 -11.65 -25.75 2.75
CA ILE A 75 -12.92 -25.32 2.16
C ILE A 75 -12.74 -25.00 0.68
N THR A 76 -13.85 -24.99 -0.05
CA THR A 76 -13.88 -24.57 -1.43
C THR A 76 -14.70 -23.29 -1.53
N PHE A 77 -14.07 -22.22 -2.00
CA PHE A 77 -14.75 -20.96 -2.26
C PHE A 77 -15.49 -21.03 -3.60
N PRO A 78 -16.78 -20.64 -3.66
CA PRO A 78 -17.55 -20.64 -4.91
C PRO A 78 -17.21 -19.46 -5.84
N PHE A 79 -16.17 -18.69 -5.55
CA PHE A 79 -15.80 -17.52 -6.30
C PHE A 79 -15.12 -17.90 -7.62
N ASN A 80 -15.35 -17.09 -8.63
CA ASN A 80 -14.74 -17.24 -9.94
C ASN A 80 -13.95 -15.99 -10.27
N LEU A 81 -12.63 -16.13 -10.43
CA LEU A 81 -11.70 -15.02 -10.72
C LEU A 81 -11.93 -14.36 -12.09
N THR A 82 -12.71 -14.99 -12.95
CA THR A 82 -12.95 -14.56 -14.33
C THR A 82 -14.43 -14.34 -14.65
N ASP A 83 -15.31 -14.53 -13.68
CA ASP A 83 -16.75 -14.29 -13.81
C ASP A 83 -17.28 -13.43 -12.65
N PRO A 84 -17.33 -12.10 -12.83
CA PRO A 84 -17.69 -11.16 -11.78
C PRO A 84 -19.10 -11.35 -11.20
N LYS A 85 -19.99 -12.06 -11.91
CA LYS A 85 -21.35 -12.31 -11.46
C LYS A 85 -21.44 -13.29 -10.29
N HIS A 86 -20.38 -14.04 -10.03
CA HIS A 86 -20.30 -15.02 -8.96
C HIS A 86 -19.56 -14.51 -7.72
N VAL A 87 -19.10 -13.26 -7.72
CA VAL A 87 -18.47 -12.62 -6.57
C VAL A 87 -19.56 -11.97 -5.71
N PRO A 88 -19.61 -12.22 -4.38
CA PRO A 88 -20.58 -11.58 -3.51
C PRO A 88 -20.46 -10.06 -3.51
N ASP A 89 -21.58 -9.35 -3.53
CA ASP A 89 -21.65 -7.90 -3.47
C ASP A 89 -21.90 -7.36 -2.06
N SER A 90 -21.98 -8.24 -1.04
CA SER A 90 -22.23 -7.88 0.34
C SER A 90 -21.34 -8.65 1.30
N ASN A 91 -21.13 -8.07 2.46
CA ASN A 91 -20.39 -8.66 3.56
C ASN A 91 -21.34 -9.13 4.64
N ASP A 92 -21.41 -10.45 4.86
CA ASP A 92 -22.24 -11.09 5.88
C ASP A 92 -21.42 -11.50 7.14
N ASP A 93 -20.20 -11.00 7.28
CA ASP A 93 -19.32 -11.32 8.40
C ASP A 93 -19.89 -10.83 9.74
N PRO A 94 -19.53 -11.47 10.85
CA PRO A 94 -19.96 -11.04 12.17
C PRO A 94 -19.49 -9.62 12.51
N VAL A 95 -20.46 -8.75 12.80
CA VAL A 95 -20.19 -7.38 13.22
C VAL A 95 -19.84 -7.33 14.70
N ILE A 96 -18.70 -6.72 15.05
CA ILE A 96 -18.21 -6.65 16.43
C ILE A 96 -18.42 -5.26 16.98
N PHE A 97 -19.10 -5.17 18.13
CA PHE A 97 -19.33 -3.91 18.85
C PHE A 97 -18.61 -3.88 20.20
N PRO A 98 -18.25 -2.69 20.72
CA PRO A 98 -17.77 -2.57 22.08
C PRO A 98 -18.90 -2.93 23.06
N GLN A 99 -18.54 -3.43 24.26
CA GLN A 99 -19.52 -3.70 25.29
C GLN A 99 -20.10 -2.38 25.81
N PRO A 100 -21.44 -2.24 25.89
CA PRO A 100 -22.05 -1.05 26.44
C PRO A 100 -21.73 -0.89 27.93
N ILE A 101 -21.52 0.35 28.38
CA ILE A 101 -21.20 0.67 29.77
C ILE A 101 -22.43 0.58 30.71
N ALA A 102 -23.63 0.47 30.15
CA ALA A 102 -24.88 0.32 30.91
C ALA A 102 -25.85 -0.59 30.14
N ASN A 103 -26.62 -1.38 30.88
CA ASN A 103 -27.68 -2.19 30.28
C ASN A 103 -28.93 -1.32 30.09
N ILE A 104 -29.21 -0.95 28.85
CA ILE A 104 -30.38 -0.14 28.47
C ILE A 104 -31.27 -0.94 27.49
N SER A 105 -32.55 -0.58 27.40
CA SER A 105 -33.42 -1.21 26.40
C SER A 105 -33.04 -0.74 24.98
N ASP A 106 -33.36 -1.55 23.99
CA ASP A 106 -33.12 -1.25 22.57
C ASP A 106 -33.81 0.09 22.16
N ALA A 107 -35.08 0.29 22.57
CA ALA A 107 -35.79 1.54 22.33
C ALA A 107 -35.13 2.77 22.99
N THR A 108 -34.44 2.58 24.11
CA THR A 108 -33.66 3.65 24.75
C THR A 108 -32.42 3.94 23.95
N GLY A 109 -31.74 2.91 23.44
CA GLY A 109 -30.55 3.01 22.57
C GLY A 109 -30.87 3.78 21.30
N GLU A 110 -31.95 3.43 20.62
CA GLU A 110 -32.44 4.13 19.42
C GLU A 110 -32.73 5.62 19.70
N ALA A 111 -33.40 5.90 20.82
CA ALA A 111 -33.69 7.29 21.23
C ALA A 111 -32.42 8.10 21.51
N ILE A 112 -31.39 7.50 22.14
CA ILE A 112 -30.10 8.12 22.38
C ILE A 112 -29.40 8.43 21.04
N ALA A 113 -29.37 7.50 20.09
CA ALA A 113 -28.76 7.70 18.79
C ALA A 113 -29.49 8.83 18.00
N SER A 114 -30.80 8.82 17.98
CA SER A 114 -31.60 9.85 17.33
C SER A 114 -31.40 11.26 17.95
N ALA A 115 -31.32 11.35 19.28
CA ALA A 115 -31.01 12.59 19.99
C ALA A 115 -29.60 13.09 19.65
N ALA A 116 -28.64 12.18 19.58
CA ALA A 116 -27.26 12.50 19.20
C ALA A 116 -27.14 13.04 17.77
N VAL A 117 -27.83 12.46 16.79
CA VAL A 117 -27.91 12.98 15.42
C VAL A 117 -28.45 14.42 15.39
N SER A 118 -29.51 14.66 16.16
CA SER A 118 -30.12 16.01 16.28
C SER A 118 -29.15 17.00 16.89
N GLU A 119 -28.45 16.62 17.97
CA GLU A 119 -27.51 17.51 18.67
C GLU A 119 -26.26 17.79 17.83
N ILE A 120 -25.69 16.79 17.18
CA ILE A 120 -24.53 16.96 16.25
C ILE A 120 -24.93 17.91 15.12
N SER A 121 -26.12 17.71 14.53
CA SER A 121 -26.65 18.62 13.50
C SER A 121 -26.78 20.05 14.01
N ARG A 122 -27.23 20.24 15.27
CA ARG A 122 -27.34 21.55 15.91
C ARG A 122 -25.96 22.19 16.12
N ILE A 123 -24.96 21.43 16.57
CA ILE A 123 -23.60 21.91 16.77
C ILE A 123 -23.03 22.46 15.43
N PHE A 124 -23.20 21.76 14.33
CA PHE A 124 -22.69 22.22 13.03
C PHE A 124 -23.48 23.42 12.47
N LYS A 125 -24.80 23.48 12.66
CA LYS A 125 -25.65 24.59 12.19
C LYS A 125 -25.53 25.87 13.05
N SER A 126 -24.98 25.76 14.27
CA SER A 126 -24.82 26.94 15.14
C SER A 126 -23.89 27.98 14.51
N ASN A 127 -24.29 29.26 14.50
CA ASN A 127 -23.41 30.35 14.07
C ASN A 127 -22.21 30.45 15.03
N ASN A 128 -21.06 30.94 14.52
CA ASN A 128 -19.85 31.15 15.32
C ASN A 128 -19.95 32.32 16.32
N ALA A 129 -21.14 32.59 16.82
CA ALA A 129 -21.37 33.59 17.89
C ALA A 129 -20.69 33.07 19.18
N GLY A 130 -19.59 33.69 19.57
CA GLY A 130 -18.83 33.30 20.77
C GLY A 130 -17.45 32.72 20.52
N GLY A 131 -16.92 32.76 19.27
CA GLY A 131 -15.50 32.38 18.97
C GLY A 131 -15.27 30.86 18.87
N SER A 132 -16.31 30.02 18.76
CA SER A 132 -16.10 28.57 18.56
C SER A 132 -15.52 28.30 17.17
N THR A 133 -14.35 27.62 17.12
CA THR A 133 -13.71 27.19 15.87
C THR A 133 -14.41 25.96 15.32
N THR A 134 -14.19 25.67 14.03
CA THR A 134 -14.69 24.43 13.41
C THR A 134 -14.10 23.19 14.10
N CYS A 135 -12.87 23.29 14.59
CA CYS A 135 -12.22 22.23 15.37
C CYS A 135 -12.95 21.97 16.70
N SER A 136 -13.31 23.00 17.47
CA SER A 136 -14.06 22.81 18.71
C SER A 136 -15.46 22.22 18.51
N LYS A 137 -16.10 22.51 17.37
CA LYS A 137 -17.36 21.86 16.99
C LYS A 137 -17.18 20.38 16.66
N CYS A 138 -16.11 20.02 15.97
CA CYS A 138 -15.79 18.63 15.70
C CYS A 138 -15.54 17.86 17.01
N ILE A 139 -14.71 18.36 17.91
CA ILE A 139 -14.47 17.74 19.23
C ILE A 139 -15.78 17.56 20.01
N ALA A 140 -16.66 18.57 20.02
CA ALA A 140 -17.96 18.46 20.66
C ALA A 140 -18.86 17.40 20.01
N ALA A 141 -18.85 17.30 18.69
CA ALA A 141 -19.58 16.27 17.96
C ALA A 141 -19.03 14.86 18.26
N LEU A 142 -17.70 14.70 18.34
CA LEU A 142 -17.08 13.43 18.76
C LEU A 142 -17.50 13.02 20.18
N ALA A 143 -17.59 13.99 21.12
CA ALA A 143 -18.04 13.69 22.48
C ALA A 143 -19.50 13.20 22.53
N VAL A 144 -20.38 13.76 21.70
CA VAL A 144 -21.77 13.28 21.55
C VAL A 144 -21.78 11.89 20.92
N GLY A 145 -20.99 11.65 19.84
CA GLY A 145 -20.85 10.34 19.22
C GLY A 145 -20.29 9.29 20.18
N GLN A 146 -19.30 9.65 21.01
CA GLN A 146 -18.74 8.78 22.04
C GLN A 146 -19.79 8.31 23.06
N MET A 147 -20.73 9.18 23.44
CA MET A 147 -21.84 8.79 24.32
C MET A 147 -22.67 7.67 23.69
N VAL A 148 -23.00 7.76 22.39
CA VAL A 148 -23.73 6.70 21.67
C VAL A 148 -22.88 5.43 21.61
N ALA A 149 -21.61 5.54 21.23
CA ALA A 149 -20.68 4.41 21.11
C ALA A 149 -20.50 3.64 22.43
N ARG A 150 -20.60 4.31 23.57
CA ARG A 150 -20.47 3.71 24.92
C ARG A 150 -21.77 3.20 25.52
N LEU A 151 -22.92 3.82 25.21
CA LEU A 151 -24.22 3.44 25.78
C LEU A 151 -25.04 2.55 24.87
N ALA A 152 -25.02 2.80 23.57
CA ALA A 152 -25.83 2.14 22.55
C ALA A 152 -25.01 1.81 21.29
N PRO A 153 -23.90 1.05 21.39
CA PRO A 153 -22.95 0.84 20.29
C PRO A 153 -23.60 0.24 19.05
N THR A 154 -24.59 -0.65 19.19
CA THR A 154 -25.32 -1.27 18.07
C THR A 154 -26.15 -0.28 17.26
N HIS A 155 -26.54 0.86 17.84
CA HIS A 155 -27.28 1.96 17.17
C HIS A 155 -26.33 3.03 16.59
N PHE A 156 -25.03 2.94 16.82
CA PHE A 156 -24.07 3.93 16.35
C PHE A 156 -24.00 3.98 14.81
N PRO A 157 -23.93 2.84 14.06
CA PRO A 157 -23.92 2.87 12.60
C PRO A 157 -25.17 3.55 12.00
N SER A 158 -26.36 3.23 12.48
CA SER A 158 -27.60 3.84 11.99
C SER A 158 -27.65 5.36 12.26
N GLY A 159 -27.07 5.79 13.38
CA GLY A 159 -26.87 7.21 13.68
C GLY A 159 -25.93 7.88 12.67
N MET A 160 -24.83 7.24 12.31
CA MET A 160 -23.90 7.75 11.29
C MET A 160 -24.53 7.83 9.89
N VAL A 161 -25.26 6.81 9.46
CA VAL A 161 -26.02 6.80 8.20
C VAL A 161 -27.02 7.95 8.17
N SER A 162 -27.79 8.12 9.24
CA SER A 162 -28.77 9.20 9.37
C SER A 162 -28.12 10.57 9.32
N LEU A 163 -26.98 10.76 9.96
CA LEU A 163 -26.21 11.99 9.96
C LEU A 163 -25.66 12.29 8.55
N CYS A 164 -25.07 11.31 7.90
CA CYS A 164 -24.57 11.39 6.54
C CYS A 164 -25.67 11.86 5.57
N HIS A 165 -26.81 11.22 5.58
CA HIS A 165 -27.94 11.56 4.70
C HIS A 165 -28.55 12.93 5.04
N SER A 166 -28.77 13.24 6.34
CA SER A 166 -29.40 14.49 6.77
C SER A 166 -28.54 15.73 6.49
N LEU A 167 -27.23 15.56 6.48
CA LEU A 167 -26.26 16.61 6.11
C LEU A 167 -26.01 16.67 4.60
N LYS A 168 -26.70 15.83 3.81
CA LYS A 168 -26.64 15.77 2.34
C LYS A 168 -25.24 15.47 1.80
N PHE A 169 -24.55 14.57 2.43
CA PHE A 169 -23.20 14.18 2.00
C PHE A 169 -23.25 13.21 0.83
N SER A 170 -24.18 12.25 0.88
CA SER A 170 -24.41 11.29 -0.17
C SER A 170 -25.88 10.85 -0.21
N THR A 171 -26.22 9.92 -1.11
CA THR A 171 -27.50 9.23 -1.10
C THR A 171 -27.61 8.36 0.16
N TYR A 172 -28.82 7.97 0.53
CA TYR A 172 -29.02 7.08 1.68
C TYR A 172 -28.29 5.73 1.48
N SER A 173 -28.40 5.15 0.28
CA SER A 173 -27.71 3.89 -0.05
C SER A 173 -26.19 4.00 0.04
N SER A 174 -25.59 5.06 -0.45
CA SER A 174 -24.15 5.28 -0.32
C SER A 174 -23.72 5.50 1.14
N CYS A 175 -24.52 6.22 1.95
CA CYS A 175 -24.26 6.35 3.38
C CYS A 175 -24.35 5.01 4.12
N GLU A 176 -25.29 4.14 3.72
CA GLU A 176 -25.44 2.80 4.27
C GLU A 176 -24.25 1.89 3.91
N LEU A 177 -23.80 1.94 2.67
CA LEU A 177 -22.62 1.20 2.23
C LEU A 177 -21.38 1.55 3.07
N THR A 178 -21.12 2.84 3.28
CA THR A 178 -19.91 3.29 3.98
C THR A 178 -20.04 3.18 5.50
N TYR A 179 -21.18 3.56 6.08
CA TYR A 179 -21.33 3.73 7.54
C TYR A 179 -22.30 2.74 8.18
N GLY A 180 -22.90 1.85 7.41
CA GLY A 180 -23.69 0.75 7.94
C GLY A 180 -22.86 -0.20 8.82
N PRO A 181 -23.50 -1.14 9.52
CA PRO A 181 -22.79 -2.06 10.42
C PRO A 181 -21.74 -2.91 9.72
N ASN A 182 -21.98 -3.33 8.49
CA ASN A 182 -21.05 -4.16 7.68
C ASN A 182 -20.03 -3.32 6.88
N GLY A 183 -20.13 -2.00 6.94
CA GLY A 183 -19.10 -1.08 6.49
C GLY A 183 -18.19 -0.65 7.64
N SER A 184 -17.88 0.63 7.70
CA SER A 184 -16.99 1.18 8.74
C SER A 184 -17.69 1.55 10.06
N GLY A 185 -19.04 1.52 10.12
CA GLY A 185 -19.79 2.05 11.26
C GLY A 185 -19.52 1.35 12.59
N ALA A 186 -19.35 0.03 12.59
CA ALA A 186 -19.02 -0.72 13.81
C ALA A 186 -17.60 -0.41 14.29
N SER A 187 -16.63 -0.30 13.38
CA SER A 187 -15.26 0.09 13.71
C SER A 187 -15.20 1.48 14.30
N TRP A 188 -15.96 2.44 13.78
CA TRP A 188 -16.08 3.77 14.36
C TRP A 188 -16.74 3.79 15.74
N ALA A 189 -17.71 2.90 16.01
CA ALA A 189 -18.25 2.73 17.36
C ALA A 189 -17.16 2.28 18.35
N GLN A 190 -16.31 1.32 17.95
CA GLN A 190 -15.19 0.84 18.77
C GLN A 190 -14.17 1.97 19.03
N ILE A 191 -13.78 2.69 17.98
CA ILE A 191 -12.80 3.78 18.05
C ILE A 191 -13.29 4.86 18.99
N LEU A 192 -14.50 5.37 18.78
CA LEU A 192 -15.03 6.44 19.64
C LEU A 192 -15.29 5.98 21.08
N ALA A 193 -15.69 4.74 21.30
CA ALA A 193 -15.83 4.21 22.67
C ALA A 193 -14.52 4.28 23.45
N LYS A 194 -13.36 4.11 22.81
CA LYS A 194 -12.03 4.01 23.42
C LYS A 194 -11.23 5.32 23.38
N ALA A 195 -11.48 6.21 22.41
CA ALA A 195 -10.69 7.42 22.19
C ALA A 195 -10.77 8.43 23.35
N ASP A 196 -9.65 9.11 23.61
CA ASP A 196 -9.64 10.38 24.38
C ASP A 196 -10.07 11.54 23.46
N VAL A 197 -11.39 11.67 23.27
CA VAL A 197 -11.96 12.67 22.35
C VAL A 197 -11.70 14.12 22.76
N ALA A 198 -11.47 14.40 24.04
CA ALA A 198 -11.12 15.72 24.53
C ALA A 198 -9.60 16.02 24.41
N GLY A 199 -8.80 15.01 24.27
CA GLY A 199 -7.35 15.06 24.22
C GLY A 199 -6.76 15.04 22.83
N LEU A 200 -5.67 14.29 22.69
CA LEU A 200 -4.89 14.20 21.44
C LEU A 200 -5.62 13.38 20.37
N ASP A 201 -6.27 12.27 20.77
CA ASP A 201 -6.98 11.40 19.84
C ASP A 201 -8.09 12.15 19.10
N GLY A 202 -8.89 12.95 19.83
CA GLY A 202 -9.94 13.76 19.22
C GLY A 202 -9.41 14.78 18.21
N LYS A 203 -8.23 15.35 18.46
CA LYS A 203 -7.58 16.27 17.50
C LYS A 203 -7.11 15.53 16.24
N TYR A 204 -6.52 14.36 16.38
CA TYR A 204 -6.13 13.51 15.25
C TYR A 204 -7.36 13.07 14.44
N ILE A 205 -8.39 12.55 15.10
CA ILE A 205 -9.66 12.16 14.47
C ILE A 205 -10.27 13.32 13.70
N CYS A 206 -10.36 14.52 14.32
CA CYS A 206 -10.91 15.70 13.64
C CYS A 206 -10.03 16.21 12.49
N SER A 207 -8.72 16.04 12.54
CA SER A 207 -7.83 16.33 11.41
C SER A 207 -7.99 15.31 10.29
N TYR A 208 -8.15 14.02 10.64
CA TYR A 208 -8.43 12.93 9.71
C TYR A 208 -9.76 13.15 8.99
N LEU A 209 -10.83 13.39 9.75
CA LEU A 209 -12.17 13.64 9.20
C LEU A 209 -12.21 14.88 8.30
N HIS A 210 -11.38 15.90 8.55
CA HIS A 210 -11.29 17.07 7.68
C HIS A 210 -9.97 17.84 7.87
N LYS A 211 -9.10 17.78 6.86
CA LYS A 211 -7.76 18.42 6.86
C LYS A 211 -7.74 19.92 7.24
N ASN A 212 -8.88 20.61 7.10
CA ASN A 212 -9.05 22.04 7.41
C ASN A 212 -9.89 22.32 8.66
N VAL A 213 -10.37 21.32 9.38
CA VAL A 213 -11.20 21.47 10.58
C VAL A 213 -10.36 21.67 11.82
N CYS A 214 -9.41 20.78 12.06
CA CYS A 214 -8.38 20.93 13.06
C CYS A 214 -7.01 20.97 12.37
N GLN A 215 -6.11 21.80 12.89
CA GLN A 215 -4.70 21.66 12.50
C GLN A 215 -4.23 20.29 12.94
N TYR A 216 -3.41 19.68 12.11
CA TYR A 216 -2.78 18.42 12.47
C TYR A 216 -1.96 18.61 13.75
N PRO A 217 -2.13 17.75 14.76
CA PRO A 217 -1.47 17.96 16.05
C PRO A 217 0.06 18.01 15.89
N THR A 218 0.69 18.94 16.61
CA THR A 218 2.14 18.98 16.67
C THR A 218 2.65 17.73 17.39
N VAL A 219 3.54 17.00 16.75
CA VAL A 219 4.13 15.78 17.29
C VAL A 219 5.12 16.16 18.40
N THR A 220 4.90 15.65 19.59
CA THR A 220 5.94 15.61 20.62
C THR A 220 6.74 14.33 20.41
N SER A 221 8.01 14.46 20.01
CA SER A 221 8.86 13.31 19.78
C SER A 221 9.00 12.47 21.04
N VAL A 222 8.62 11.21 20.95
CA VAL A 222 8.84 10.21 22.01
C VAL A 222 10.19 9.54 21.75
N LYS A 223 11.06 9.56 22.74
CA LYS A 223 12.39 8.98 22.59
C LYS A 223 12.33 7.46 22.60
N ALA A 224 12.83 6.84 21.55
CA ALA A 224 12.97 5.38 21.48
C ALA A 224 14.00 4.87 22.50
N VAL A 225 13.66 3.76 23.15
CA VAL A 225 14.54 3.10 24.13
C VAL A 225 15.16 1.86 23.48
N PHE A 226 16.48 1.80 23.49
CA PHE A 226 17.23 0.69 22.88
C PHE A 226 17.92 -0.15 23.94
N PRO A 227 17.97 -1.49 23.79
CA PRO A 227 18.66 -2.37 24.73
C PRO A 227 20.15 -2.05 24.89
N LYS A 228 20.79 -1.61 23.79
CA LYS A 228 22.20 -1.22 23.76
C LYS A 228 22.38 0.09 23.00
N PRO A 229 23.36 0.94 23.37
CA PRO A 229 23.69 2.12 22.60
C PRO A 229 24.30 1.74 21.23
N LYS A 230 24.22 2.64 20.25
CA LYS A 230 24.89 2.44 18.96
C LYS A 230 26.40 2.29 19.18
N PRO A 231 27.05 1.27 18.60
CA PRO A 231 28.49 1.11 18.68
C PRO A 231 29.24 2.37 18.19
N LYS A 232 30.27 2.81 18.93
CA LYS A 232 31.06 3.98 18.53
C LYS A 232 31.80 3.79 17.20
N LYS A 233 32.16 2.55 16.90
CA LYS A 233 32.79 2.14 15.64
C LYS A 233 32.08 0.85 15.18
N PRO A 234 30.92 0.98 14.53
CA PRO A 234 30.23 -0.20 14.00
C PRO A 234 31.11 -0.86 12.90
N ALA A 235 30.99 -2.19 12.81
CA ALA A 235 31.66 -2.93 11.75
C ALA A 235 31.14 -2.50 10.38
N GLU A 236 32.05 -2.18 9.47
CA GLU A 236 31.69 -1.89 8.09
C GLU A 236 31.17 -3.15 7.39
N PRO A 237 30.06 -3.08 6.64
CA PRO A 237 29.55 -4.19 5.87
C PRO A 237 30.60 -4.66 4.84
N ARG A 238 30.89 -5.98 4.83
CA ARG A 238 31.87 -6.55 3.92
C ARG A 238 31.17 -7.19 2.72
N ARG A 239 31.47 -6.71 1.52
CA ARG A 239 31.00 -7.33 0.29
C ARG A 239 31.69 -8.67 0.06
N SER A 240 30.89 -9.66 -0.42
CA SER A 240 31.39 -10.99 -0.81
C SER A 240 31.85 -11.04 -2.26
N GLY A 241 31.38 -10.12 -3.09
CA GLY A 241 31.54 -10.15 -4.55
C GLY A 241 30.62 -11.16 -5.23
N LYS A 242 29.83 -11.94 -4.48
CA LYS A 242 28.83 -12.88 -5.01
C LYS A 242 27.47 -12.23 -4.99
N LYS A 243 26.75 -12.32 -6.11
CA LYS A 243 25.43 -11.73 -6.25
C LYS A 243 24.35 -12.78 -6.33
N VAL A 244 23.17 -12.45 -5.82
CA VAL A 244 21.93 -13.20 -5.99
C VAL A 244 20.84 -12.30 -6.55
N LYS A 245 19.81 -12.89 -7.15
CA LYS A 245 18.62 -12.19 -7.64
C LYS A 245 17.53 -12.22 -6.59
N VAL A 246 16.86 -11.08 -6.39
CA VAL A 246 15.70 -10.93 -5.51
C VAL A 246 14.61 -10.21 -6.27
N LEU A 247 13.46 -10.85 -6.40
CA LEU A 247 12.28 -10.27 -7.03
C LEU A 247 11.50 -9.41 -6.02
N HIS A 248 10.97 -8.29 -6.46
CA HIS A 248 10.09 -7.43 -5.66
C HIS A 248 8.80 -7.18 -6.45
N LEU A 249 7.70 -7.67 -5.91
CA LEU A 249 6.33 -7.46 -6.36
C LEU A 249 5.59 -6.66 -5.30
N SER A 250 4.62 -5.85 -5.71
CA SER A 250 3.82 -5.01 -4.82
C SER A 250 2.49 -4.65 -5.46
N ASP A 251 1.52 -4.36 -4.63
CA ASP A 251 0.27 -3.68 -5.01
C ASP A 251 -0.36 -4.34 -6.24
N LEU A 252 -0.70 -5.63 -6.11
CA LEU A 252 -1.31 -6.39 -7.20
C LEU A 252 -2.77 -5.99 -7.39
N HIS A 253 -3.51 -5.81 -6.30
CA HIS A 253 -4.93 -5.49 -6.29
C HIS A 253 -5.73 -6.33 -7.28
N LEU A 254 -5.77 -7.66 -7.04
CA LEU A 254 -6.54 -8.56 -7.88
C LEU A 254 -8.02 -8.25 -7.77
N ASP A 255 -8.65 -7.99 -8.91
CA ASP A 255 -10.06 -7.66 -9.00
C ASP A 255 -10.90 -8.78 -9.61
N PRO A 256 -11.51 -9.66 -8.80
CA PRO A 256 -12.44 -10.68 -9.29
C PRO A 256 -13.74 -10.11 -9.87
N ARG A 257 -14.06 -8.84 -9.56
CA ARG A 257 -15.23 -8.13 -10.09
C ARG A 257 -14.96 -7.40 -11.41
N TYR A 258 -13.72 -7.51 -11.91
CA TYR A 258 -13.37 -6.91 -13.20
C TYR A 258 -14.27 -7.46 -14.31
N SER A 259 -14.95 -6.58 -15.03
CA SER A 259 -15.91 -6.94 -16.06
C SER A 259 -15.45 -6.45 -17.43
N VAL A 260 -14.96 -7.38 -18.25
CA VAL A 260 -14.57 -7.09 -19.64
C VAL A 260 -15.74 -6.50 -20.40
N GLY A 261 -15.51 -5.43 -21.17
CA GLY A 261 -16.55 -4.74 -21.93
C GLY A 261 -17.33 -3.68 -21.16
N SER A 262 -17.17 -3.55 -19.84
CA SER A 262 -17.79 -2.47 -19.05
C SER A 262 -17.07 -1.12 -19.26
N GLU A 263 -17.55 -0.04 -18.61
CA GLU A 263 -16.94 1.28 -18.74
C GLU A 263 -15.58 1.36 -18.04
N ALA A 264 -14.51 1.61 -18.80
CA ALA A 264 -13.15 1.74 -18.28
C ALA A 264 -12.70 3.18 -18.01
N ASN A 265 -13.50 4.18 -18.36
CA ASN A 265 -13.21 5.59 -18.12
C ASN A 265 -14.35 6.30 -17.36
N CYS A 266 -14.87 5.66 -16.35
CA CYS A 266 -15.97 6.16 -15.51
C CYS A 266 -15.56 7.39 -14.69
N THR A 267 -16.53 7.97 -13.96
CA THR A 267 -16.30 9.09 -13.02
C THR A 267 -16.04 8.63 -11.59
N SER A 268 -16.21 7.35 -11.30
CA SER A 268 -15.91 6.75 -10.00
C SER A 268 -14.38 6.59 -9.81
N TYR A 269 -13.97 6.31 -8.58
CA TYR A 269 -12.58 6.06 -8.25
C TYR A 269 -12.02 4.85 -9.02
N MET A 270 -12.80 3.75 -9.08
CA MET A 270 -12.46 2.55 -9.82
C MET A 270 -13.54 2.24 -10.86
N CYS A 271 -13.10 1.88 -12.07
CA CYS A 271 -13.93 1.52 -13.22
C CYS A 271 -13.87 0.02 -13.50
N CYS A 272 -14.27 -0.39 -14.70
CA CYS A 272 -14.23 -1.77 -15.16
C CYS A 272 -15.12 -2.73 -14.36
N ARG A 273 -16.16 -2.22 -13.75
CA ARG A 273 -17.13 -3.00 -12.95
C ARG A 273 -18.43 -3.20 -13.71
N TYR A 274 -19.08 -4.33 -13.47
CA TYR A 274 -20.44 -4.54 -13.93
C TYR A 274 -21.35 -3.56 -13.19
N SER A 275 -22.01 -2.67 -13.94
CA SER A 275 -23.08 -1.83 -13.41
C SER A 275 -24.40 -2.38 -13.91
N GLU A 276 -25.33 -2.67 -13.00
CA GLU A 276 -26.70 -2.90 -13.42
C GLU A 276 -27.24 -1.68 -14.19
N PRO A 277 -27.97 -1.89 -15.27
CA PRO A 277 -28.55 -0.77 -15.99
C PRO A 277 -29.45 0.04 -15.05
N PRO A 278 -29.44 1.37 -15.13
CA PRO A 278 -30.29 2.20 -14.29
C PRO A 278 -31.76 1.78 -14.46
N ALA A 279 -32.54 1.88 -13.37
CA ALA A 279 -33.92 1.43 -13.27
C ALA A 279 -34.90 1.98 -14.36
N ASN A 280 -34.48 3.02 -15.09
CA ASN A 280 -35.20 3.61 -16.22
C ASN A 280 -34.90 2.92 -17.57
N GLY A 281 -34.10 1.86 -17.59
CA GLY A 281 -33.82 1.07 -18.79
C GLY A 281 -32.91 1.72 -19.83
N THR A 282 -32.30 2.87 -19.50
CA THR A 282 -31.27 3.46 -20.35
C THR A 282 -29.92 2.83 -20.01
N VAL A 283 -29.36 2.08 -20.93
CA VAL A 283 -27.98 1.58 -20.80
C VAL A 283 -27.04 2.78 -20.96
N PRO A 284 -26.13 3.07 -20.00
CA PRO A 284 -25.13 4.11 -20.19
C PRO A 284 -24.31 3.81 -21.45
N GLU A 285 -24.07 4.83 -22.27
CA GLU A 285 -23.16 4.68 -23.41
C GLU A 285 -21.75 4.45 -22.87
N ILE A 286 -21.14 3.32 -23.25
CA ILE A 286 -19.78 2.96 -22.85
C ILE A 286 -18.81 3.81 -23.67
N SER A 287 -18.05 4.67 -23.02
CA SER A 287 -17.10 5.55 -23.68
C SER A 287 -15.78 4.83 -24.02
N VAL A 288 -15.32 3.96 -23.12
CA VAL A 288 -14.15 3.10 -23.30
C VAL A 288 -14.50 1.71 -22.77
N SER A 289 -14.55 0.74 -23.67
CA SER A 289 -14.80 -0.66 -23.30
C SER A 289 -13.61 -1.25 -22.56
N ALA A 290 -13.83 -1.82 -21.37
CA ALA A 290 -12.79 -2.42 -20.54
C ALA A 290 -12.09 -3.58 -21.27
N PRO A 291 -10.76 -3.47 -21.52
CA PRO A 291 -9.99 -4.52 -22.17
C PRO A 291 -9.82 -5.75 -21.28
N LEU A 292 -9.45 -6.90 -21.85
CA LEU A 292 -9.20 -8.13 -21.10
C LEU A 292 -8.11 -8.01 -20.03
N PHE A 293 -7.08 -7.21 -20.28
CA PHE A 293 -5.89 -7.12 -19.45
C PHE A 293 -5.82 -5.86 -18.56
N GLY A 294 -6.92 -5.14 -18.38
CA GLY A 294 -6.95 -3.97 -17.51
C GLY A 294 -6.86 -2.63 -18.24
N TYR A 295 -7.07 -1.57 -17.46
CA TYR A 295 -7.02 -0.19 -17.96
C TYR A 295 -6.60 0.77 -16.84
N TYR A 296 -6.27 2.01 -17.16
CA TYR A 296 -5.70 3.02 -16.29
C TYR A 296 -6.52 3.40 -15.04
N LYS A 297 -7.83 3.13 -15.03
CA LYS A 297 -8.72 3.41 -13.89
C LYS A 297 -9.31 2.14 -13.29
N CYS A 298 -8.64 1.02 -13.46
CA CYS A 298 -9.13 -0.28 -13.04
C CYS A 298 -8.04 -1.02 -12.29
N ASP A 299 -8.43 -1.79 -11.29
CA ASP A 299 -7.55 -2.75 -10.66
C ASP A 299 -7.22 -3.92 -11.58
N SER A 300 -6.30 -4.77 -11.15
CA SER A 300 -5.78 -5.85 -11.98
C SER A 300 -6.79 -6.96 -12.21
N PRO A 301 -7.24 -7.23 -13.44
CA PRO A 301 -7.90 -8.49 -13.73
C PRO A 301 -6.91 -9.67 -13.58
N PHE A 302 -7.42 -10.87 -13.33
CA PHE A 302 -6.62 -12.08 -13.20
C PHE A 302 -5.64 -12.28 -14.38
N TYR A 303 -6.09 -11.97 -15.59
CA TYR A 303 -5.28 -12.12 -16.80
C TYR A 303 -4.06 -11.20 -16.84
N LEU A 304 -4.13 -10.00 -16.29
CA LEU A 304 -2.96 -9.11 -16.15
C LEU A 304 -1.96 -9.67 -15.13
N ALA A 305 -2.45 -10.09 -13.97
CA ALA A 305 -1.63 -10.72 -12.94
C ALA A 305 -0.88 -11.93 -13.51
N LEU A 306 -1.60 -12.81 -14.21
CA LEU A 306 -1.04 -13.99 -14.86
C LEU A 306 0.03 -13.63 -15.89
N ALA A 307 -0.23 -12.67 -16.78
CA ALA A 307 0.71 -12.22 -17.80
C ALA A 307 1.99 -11.63 -17.17
N ALA A 308 1.85 -10.82 -16.12
CA ALA A 308 3.00 -10.28 -15.38
C ALA A 308 3.87 -11.40 -14.82
N LEU A 309 3.27 -12.37 -14.13
CA LEU A 309 4.01 -13.48 -13.52
C LEU A 309 4.68 -14.38 -14.56
N GLN A 310 4.03 -14.67 -15.68
CA GLN A 310 4.61 -15.42 -16.78
C GLN A 310 5.82 -14.72 -17.42
N SER A 311 5.84 -13.38 -17.39
CA SER A 311 6.94 -12.59 -17.96
C SER A 311 8.22 -12.63 -17.14
N ILE A 312 8.13 -12.89 -15.82
CA ILE A 312 9.28 -12.80 -14.89
C ILE A 312 10.41 -13.72 -15.32
N GLY A 313 10.13 -14.99 -15.53
CA GLY A 313 11.14 -15.97 -15.90
C GLY A 313 11.93 -15.60 -17.16
N PRO A 314 11.26 -15.39 -18.31
CA PRO A 314 11.89 -14.99 -19.55
C PRO A 314 12.72 -13.71 -19.46
N LEU A 315 12.22 -12.69 -18.77
CA LEU A 315 12.90 -11.39 -18.67
C LEU A 315 14.06 -11.38 -17.68
N THR A 316 13.99 -12.17 -16.62
CA THR A 316 14.99 -12.15 -15.53
C THR A 316 15.96 -13.31 -15.59
N GLY A 317 15.72 -14.30 -16.47
CA GLY A 317 16.50 -15.54 -16.53
C GLY A 317 16.31 -16.43 -15.29
N THR A 318 15.20 -16.26 -14.56
CA THR A 318 14.82 -17.14 -13.45
C THR A 318 13.89 -18.27 -13.96
N SER A 319 13.73 -19.31 -13.17
CA SER A 319 12.86 -20.45 -13.49
C SER A 319 12.61 -21.27 -12.22
N ALA A 320 11.71 -22.24 -12.27
CA ALA A 320 11.53 -23.20 -11.17
C ALA A 320 12.81 -23.96 -10.80
N LYS A 321 13.74 -24.19 -11.77
CA LYS A 321 15.06 -24.81 -11.53
C LYS A 321 16.14 -23.83 -11.09
N ASN A 322 15.96 -22.54 -11.33
CA ASN A 322 16.87 -21.46 -10.96
C ASN A 322 16.04 -20.27 -10.46
N PRO A 323 15.35 -20.43 -9.31
CA PRO A 323 14.50 -19.39 -8.78
C PRO A 323 15.32 -18.18 -8.30
N PRO A 324 14.68 -17.03 -8.04
CA PRO A 324 15.28 -16.00 -7.20
C PRO A 324 15.76 -16.60 -5.86
N ALA A 325 16.78 -16.03 -5.24
CA ALA A 325 17.19 -16.47 -3.89
C ALA A 325 16.02 -16.41 -2.90
N PHE A 326 15.21 -15.41 -3.03
CA PHE A 326 13.88 -15.23 -2.45
C PHE A 326 13.17 -14.09 -3.19
N SER A 327 11.90 -13.91 -2.90
CA SER A 327 11.10 -12.79 -3.40
C SER A 327 10.52 -11.99 -2.26
N LEU A 328 10.24 -10.71 -2.50
CA LEU A 328 9.49 -9.83 -1.59
C LEU A 328 8.13 -9.55 -2.19
N TYR A 329 7.10 -9.51 -1.35
CA TYR A 329 5.81 -8.94 -1.66
C TYR A 329 5.45 -7.90 -0.59
N THR A 330 5.27 -6.65 -1.01
CA THR A 330 5.08 -5.52 -0.07
C THR A 330 3.62 -5.13 0.14
N GLY A 331 2.69 -6.08 0.00
CA GLY A 331 1.28 -5.92 0.37
C GLY A 331 0.36 -5.47 -0.76
N ASP A 332 -0.91 -5.36 -0.41
CA ASP A 332 -2.04 -5.00 -1.25
C ASP A 332 -2.33 -6.02 -2.36
N LEU A 333 -2.90 -7.15 -1.91
CA LEU A 333 -3.40 -8.22 -2.78
C LEU A 333 -4.82 -7.92 -3.29
N ILE A 334 -5.65 -7.33 -2.40
CA ILE A 334 -7.09 -7.18 -2.56
C ILE A 334 -7.39 -5.89 -3.32
N ALA A 335 -8.42 -5.93 -4.18
CA ALA A 335 -8.87 -4.77 -4.95
C ALA A 335 -9.41 -3.64 -4.07
N HIS A 336 -9.50 -2.42 -4.64
CA HIS A 336 -10.08 -1.24 -3.99
C HIS A 336 -11.61 -1.31 -3.97
N ASP A 337 -12.14 -2.36 -3.34
CA ASP A 337 -13.58 -2.54 -3.15
C ASP A 337 -14.14 -1.57 -2.11
N ASP A 338 -15.44 -1.25 -2.22
CA ASP A 338 -16.14 -0.50 -1.17
C ASP A 338 -16.14 -1.30 0.15
N GLU A 339 -16.19 -0.60 1.28
CA GLU A 339 -15.98 -1.17 2.62
C GLU A 339 -16.91 -2.35 2.98
N ASN A 340 -18.10 -2.41 2.39
CA ASN A 340 -19.05 -3.49 2.65
C ASN A 340 -18.98 -4.64 1.63
N GLN A 341 -18.16 -4.55 0.61
CA GLN A 341 -18.06 -5.55 -0.46
C GLN A 341 -16.97 -6.59 -0.23
N ALA A 342 -15.96 -6.27 0.58
CA ALA A 342 -14.93 -7.22 0.96
C ALA A 342 -15.37 -7.99 2.21
N SER A 343 -15.68 -9.28 2.09
CA SER A 343 -15.89 -10.20 3.21
C SER A 343 -14.60 -10.94 3.56
N ARG A 344 -14.55 -11.59 4.73
CA ARG A 344 -13.43 -12.47 5.09
C ARG A 344 -13.22 -13.56 4.05
N ALA A 345 -14.30 -14.23 3.63
CA ALA A 345 -14.23 -15.27 2.60
C ALA A 345 -13.70 -14.73 1.26
N TYR A 346 -14.03 -13.49 0.91
CA TYR A 346 -13.50 -12.83 -0.29
C TYR A 346 -11.99 -12.58 -0.18
N VAL A 347 -11.53 -12.07 0.97
CA VAL A 347 -10.11 -11.83 1.25
C VAL A 347 -9.34 -13.16 1.23
N GLU A 348 -9.78 -14.16 1.98
CA GLU A 348 -9.16 -15.49 2.06
C GLU A 348 -9.06 -16.16 0.68
N ALA A 349 -10.14 -16.12 -0.11
CA ALA A 349 -10.15 -16.70 -1.45
C ALA A 349 -9.15 -15.99 -2.39
N THR A 350 -9.06 -14.67 -2.31
CA THR A 350 -8.14 -13.87 -3.11
C THR A 350 -6.69 -14.14 -2.73
N GLU A 351 -6.40 -14.23 -1.44
CA GLU A 351 -5.08 -14.61 -0.92
C GLU A 351 -4.63 -15.98 -1.44
N VAL A 352 -5.47 -17.00 -1.32
CA VAL A 352 -5.15 -18.34 -1.85
C VAL A 352 -4.90 -18.29 -3.35
N ALA A 353 -5.74 -17.60 -4.11
CA ALA A 353 -5.60 -17.49 -5.56
C ALA A 353 -4.26 -16.88 -5.97
N ILE A 354 -3.86 -15.81 -5.30
CA ILE A 354 -2.61 -15.11 -5.60
C ILE A 354 -1.40 -15.95 -5.18
N TRP A 355 -1.41 -16.53 -3.97
CA TRP A 355 -0.28 -17.31 -3.47
C TRP A 355 -0.08 -18.60 -4.28
N GLU A 356 -1.14 -19.29 -4.70
CA GLU A 356 -1.03 -20.43 -5.62
C GLU A 356 -0.43 -20.02 -6.96
N THR A 357 -0.86 -18.86 -7.49
CA THR A 357 -0.32 -18.34 -8.75
C THR A 357 1.16 -17.94 -8.59
N PHE A 358 1.53 -17.29 -7.49
CA PHE A 358 2.93 -16.95 -7.20
C PHE A 358 3.80 -18.22 -7.09
N LYS A 359 3.33 -19.24 -6.37
CA LYS A 359 4.04 -20.51 -6.23
C LYS A 359 4.25 -21.20 -7.57
N ALA A 360 3.26 -21.12 -8.47
CA ALA A 360 3.34 -21.71 -9.80
C ALA A 360 4.40 -21.07 -10.71
N TYR A 361 4.58 -19.75 -10.62
CA TYR A 361 5.39 -18.99 -11.58
C TYR A 361 6.72 -18.46 -11.05
N ILE A 362 6.83 -18.16 -9.75
CA ILE A 362 8.02 -17.51 -9.20
C ILE A 362 9.04 -18.54 -8.71
N GLY A 363 8.61 -19.52 -7.92
CA GLY A 363 9.48 -20.44 -7.22
C GLY A 363 10.25 -19.80 -6.06
N GLY A 364 10.78 -20.62 -5.14
CA GLY A 364 11.50 -20.14 -3.95
C GLY A 364 10.57 -19.55 -2.87
N PRO A 365 11.14 -19.10 -1.74
CA PRO A 365 10.36 -18.46 -0.69
C PRO A 365 9.98 -17.03 -1.08
N ILE A 366 8.77 -16.60 -0.67
CA ILE A 366 8.27 -15.24 -0.80
C ILE A 366 8.03 -14.69 0.60
N TYR A 367 8.67 -13.57 0.91
CA TYR A 367 8.51 -12.88 2.19
C TYR A 367 7.58 -11.70 2.03
N THR A 368 6.47 -11.73 2.76
CA THR A 368 5.33 -10.85 2.56
C THR A 368 5.09 -9.96 3.76
N ALA A 369 4.84 -8.67 3.53
CA ALA A 369 4.14 -7.79 4.46
C ALA A 369 2.70 -7.64 4.01
N LEU A 370 1.74 -7.50 4.92
CA LEU A 370 0.37 -7.14 4.59
C LEU A 370 0.30 -5.64 4.23
N GLY A 371 -0.59 -5.31 3.30
CA GLY A 371 -0.96 -3.95 2.95
C GLY A 371 -2.28 -3.54 3.60
N ASN A 372 -2.67 -2.28 3.42
CA ASN A 372 -3.89 -1.74 4.02
C ASN A 372 -5.17 -2.27 3.38
N HIS A 373 -5.10 -2.81 2.16
CA HIS A 373 -6.21 -3.51 1.52
C HIS A 373 -6.29 -5.00 1.87
N ASP A 374 -5.28 -5.58 2.51
CA ASP A 374 -5.25 -7.02 2.84
C ASP A 374 -6.06 -7.36 4.12
N THR A 375 -7.14 -6.63 4.37
CA THR A 375 -8.06 -6.80 5.49
C THR A 375 -9.48 -6.40 5.10
N THR A 376 -10.46 -6.57 6.00
CA THR A 376 -11.82 -6.09 5.79
C THR A 376 -12.40 -5.49 7.08
N PRO A 377 -12.91 -4.21 7.06
CA PRO A 377 -12.85 -3.25 5.94
C PRO A 377 -11.39 -2.85 5.62
N ALA A 378 -11.12 -2.43 4.38
CA ALA A 378 -9.81 -1.92 4.00
C ALA A 378 -9.42 -0.71 4.88
N ASP A 379 -8.13 -0.55 5.16
CA ASP A 379 -7.56 0.46 6.07
C ASP A 379 -7.84 0.25 7.56
N TYR A 380 -8.59 -0.78 7.97
CA TYR A 380 -9.00 -0.97 9.36
C TYR A 380 -8.29 -2.16 9.98
N GLU A 381 -7.32 -1.90 10.83
CA GLU A 381 -6.68 -2.91 11.68
C GLU A 381 -6.51 -2.40 13.11
N ALA A 382 -7.04 -3.15 14.09
CA ALA A 382 -7.00 -2.77 15.49
C ALA A 382 -5.77 -3.35 16.20
N PRO A 383 -5.04 -2.54 17.01
CA PRO A 383 -4.00 -3.07 17.87
C PRO A 383 -4.59 -3.98 18.95
N HIS A 384 -3.92 -5.07 19.29
CA HIS A 384 -4.34 -6.00 20.37
C HIS A 384 -4.56 -5.28 21.71
N ALA A 385 -3.84 -4.20 21.93
CA ALA A 385 -3.92 -3.39 23.14
C ALA A 385 -5.25 -2.60 23.31
N ILE A 386 -6.09 -2.51 22.27
CA ILE A 386 -7.35 -1.76 22.34
C ILE A 386 -8.26 -2.27 23.45
N ASP A 387 -8.19 -3.56 23.77
CA ASP A 387 -9.00 -4.20 24.81
C ASP A 387 -8.29 -5.41 25.44
N ASN A 388 -6.99 -5.29 25.72
CA ASN A 388 -6.18 -6.32 26.38
C ASN A 388 -6.37 -7.73 25.81
N HIS A 389 -6.29 -7.87 24.48
CA HIS A 389 -6.46 -9.13 23.73
C HIS A 389 -7.86 -9.77 23.86
N SER A 390 -8.89 -9.01 24.22
CA SER A 390 -10.28 -9.46 24.13
C SER A 390 -10.78 -9.55 22.68
N THR A 391 -12.09 -9.71 22.50
CA THR A 391 -12.73 -9.81 21.19
C THR A 391 -12.39 -8.62 20.26
N LEU A 392 -12.28 -7.40 20.77
CA LEU A 392 -11.90 -6.23 19.95
C LEU A 392 -10.44 -6.28 19.53
N GLY A 393 -9.54 -6.67 20.42
CA GLY A 393 -8.11 -6.78 20.13
C GLY A 393 -7.74 -7.93 19.20
N SER A 394 -8.59 -8.98 19.14
CA SER A 394 -8.33 -10.17 18.33
C SER A 394 -9.17 -10.25 17.05
N GLN A 395 -9.99 -9.23 16.76
CA GLN A 395 -10.97 -9.29 15.68
C GLN A 395 -10.39 -9.49 14.27
N PHE A 396 -9.13 -9.10 14.05
CA PHE A 396 -8.41 -9.28 12.79
C PHE A 396 -7.48 -10.51 12.77
N SER A 397 -7.40 -11.27 13.89
CA SER A 397 -6.50 -12.44 14.00
C SER A 397 -6.85 -13.57 13.04
N TRP A 398 -8.07 -13.59 12.49
CA TRP A 398 -8.47 -14.53 11.45
C TRP A 398 -7.54 -14.44 10.24
N ASN A 399 -7.25 -13.23 9.78
CA ASN A 399 -6.38 -12.98 8.63
C ASN A 399 -4.92 -13.36 8.95
N TYR A 400 -4.38 -12.91 10.09
CA TYR A 400 -3.01 -13.25 10.48
C TYR A 400 -2.80 -14.76 10.60
N ALA A 401 -3.78 -15.50 11.14
CA ALA A 401 -3.76 -16.95 11.22
C ALA A 401 -3.83 -17.60 9.84
N HIS A 402 -4.68 -17.09 8.96
CA HIS A 402 -4.87 -17.61 7.59
C HIS A 402 -3.58 -17.44 6.77
N VAL A 403 -3.08 -16.22 6.59
CA VAL A 403 -1.89 -15.96 5.74
C VAL A 403 -0.65 -16.68 6.28
N SER A 404 -0.42 -16.68 7.61
CA SER A 404 0.74 -17.34 8.20
C SER A 404 0.70 -18.85 7.99
N SER A 405 -0.49 -19.46 8.05
CA SER A 405 -0.69 -20.87 7.79
C SER A 405 -0.47 -21.23 6.32
N LEU A 406 -0.91 -20.37 5.39
CA LEU A 406 -0.63 -20.51 3.95
C LEU A 406 0.87 -20.42 3.68
N TRP A 407 1.58 -19.43 4.25
CA TRP A 407 3.03 -19.30 4.07
C TRP A 407 3.80 -20.52 4.60
N ALA A 408 3.35 -21.12 5.71
CA ALA A 408 3.89 -22.39 6.19
C ALA A 408 3.55 -23.56 5.26
N HIS A 409 2.31 -23.62 4.74
CA HIS A 409 1.87 -24.65 3.79
C HIS A 409 2.72 -24.63 2.51
N TYR A 410 3.05 -23.45 2.00
CA TYR A 410 3.90 -23.28 0.82
C TYR A 410 5.40 -23.48 1.11
N ASN A 411 5.79 -23.74 2.35
CA ASN A 411 7.18 -23.84 2.82
C ASN A 411 7.97 -22.51 2.62
N TRP A 412 7.31 -21.39 2.65
CA TRP A 412 7.98 -20.07 2.65
C TRP A 412 8.45 -19.68 4.03
N LEU A 413 7.71 -20.05 5.08
CA LEU A 413 8.10 -19.86 6.47
C LEU A 413 8.23 -21.21 7.22
N PRO A 414 9.24 -21.34 8.11
CA PRO A 414 9.22 -22.39 9.10
C PRO A 414 8.01 -22.30 10.03
N SER A 415 7.47 -23.41 10.50
CA SER A 415 6.27 -23.44 11.34
C SER A 415 6.38 -22.56 12.61
N SER A 416 7.56 -22.44 13.20
CA SER A 416 7.79 -21.57 14.37
C SER A 416 7.69 -20.08 14.00
N VAL A 417 8.12 -19.70 12.81
CA VAL A 417 8.02 -18.32 12.30
C VAL A 417 6.57 -18.01 11.91
N ALA A 418 5.88 -18.95 11.28
CA ALA A 418 4.46 -18.82 10.99
C ALA A 418 3.62 -18.65 12.26
N GLN A 419 3.95 -19.37 13.34
CA GLN A 419 3.32 -19.20 14.66
C GLN A 419 3.60 -17.81 15.24
N GLN A 420 4.80 -17.24 15.06
CA GLN A 420 5.10 -15.87 15.45
C GLN A 420 4.20 -14.90 14.65
N ALA A 421 4.14 -15.04 13.32
CA ALA A 421 3.32 -14.20 12.45
C ALA A 421 1.84 -14.23 12.85
N SER A 422 1.27 -15.41 13.10
CA SER A 422 -0.16 -15.55 13.44
C SER A 422 -0.57 -14.82 14.73
N THR A 423 0.37 -14.57 15.64
CA THR A 423 0.11 -13.88 16.92
C THR A 423 0.62 -12.44 16.95
N HIS A 424 1.27 -11.98 15.87
CA HIS A 424 1.92 -10.69 15.82
C HIS A 424 1.59 -9.90 14.56
N TYR A 425 0.29 -9.77 14.25
CA TYR A 425 -0.22 -9.00 13.11
C TYR A 425 0.34 -9.43 11.74
N ALA A 426 0.60 -10.71 11.55
CA ALA A 426 1.30 -11.28 10.40
C ALA A 426 2.76 -10.79 10.22
N ALA A 427 3.32 -10.04 11.19
CA ALA A 427 4.73 -9.65 11.19
C ALA A 427 5.62 -10.77 11.74
N TYR A 428 6.81 -10.92 11.18
CA TYR A 428 7.76 -11.96 11.56
C TYR A 428 9.20 -11.57 11.24
N ALA A 429 10.14 -12.38 11.76
CA ALA A 429 11.56 -12.29 11.44
C ALA A 429 12.07 -13.66 10.98
N VAL A 430 12.78 -13.71 9.86
CA VAL A 430 13.28 -14.96 9.26
C VAL A 430 14.62 -14.75 8.57
N SER A 431 15.48 -15.76 8.59
CA SER A 431 16.65 -15.82 7.71
C SER A 431 16.35 -16.71 6.50
N PRO A 432 16.57 -16.19 5.27
CA PRO A 432 16.34 -17.01 4.08
C PRO A 432 17.17 -18.29 4.08
N PRO A 433 16.69 -19.40 3.52
CA PRO A 433 17.47 -20.61 3.36
C PRO A 433 18.81 -20.32 2.68
N HIS A 434 19.88 -20.95 3.16
CA HIS A 434 21.26 -20.77 2.67
C HIS A 434 21.88 -19.37 2.87
N HIS A 435 21.18 -18.44 3.51
CA HIS A 435 21.64 -17.07 3.77
C HIS A 435 21.51 -16.68 5.25
N PRO A 436 22.17 -17.38 6.20
CA PRO A 436 22.00 -17.15 7.64
C PRO A 436 22.54 -15.80 8.11
N ASN A 437 23.32 -15.10 7.30
CA ASN A 437 23.86 -13.77 7.56
C ASN A 437 22.91 -12.63 7.15
N LEU A 438 21.73 -12.95 6.62
CA LEU A 438 20.62 -12.02 6.38
C LEU A 438 19.45 -12.39 7.30
N LYS A 439 18.85 -11.38 7.91
CA LYS A 439 17.54 -11.48 8.54
C LYS A 439 16.56 -10.55 7.81
N ILE A 440 15.40 -11.05 7.44
CA ILE A 440 14.28 -10.27 6.93
C ILE A 440 13.30 -10.08 8.07
N ILE A 441 12.91 -8.84 8.33
CA ILE A 441 11.90 -8.47 9.32
C ILE A 441 10.74 -7.82 8.57
N THR A 442 9.57 -8.45 8.63
CA THR A 442 8.35 -7.87 8.07
C THR A 442 7.58 -7.11 9.13
N LEU A 443 6.88 -6.05 8.74
CA LEU A 443 6.05 -5.24 9.63
C LEU A 443 4.64 -5.14 9.04
N ASN A 444 3.63 -5.21 9.90
CA ASN A 444 2.30 -4.74 9.53
C ASN A 444 2.24 -3.23 9.75
N SER A 445 2.33 -2.50 8.67
CA SER A 445 2.46 -1.05 8.66
C SER A 445 1.12 -0.31 8.71
N ASP A 446 0.00 -1.01 8.53
CA ASP A 446 -1.32 -0.42 8.68
C ASP A 446 -1.56 0.09 10.11
N LEU A 447 -0.89 -0.51 11.10
CA LEU A 447 -0.91 -0.09 12.50
C LEU A 447 -0.28 1.30 12.77
N TYR A 448 0.36 1.91 11.78
CA TYR A 448 0.82 3.29 11.81
C TYR A 448 0.38 4.11 10.58
N TYR A 449 -0.51 3.58 9.78
CA TYR A 449 -1.09 4.27 8.65
C TYR A 449 -2.02 5.40 9.08
N GLN A 450 -1.90 6.57 8.46
CA GLN A 450 -2.72 7.72 8.86
C GLN A 450 -4.21 7.56 8.47
N HIS A 451 -4.53 6.65 7.54
CA HIS A 451 -5.90 6.35 7.15
C HIS A 451 -6.50 5.16 7.91
N ASN A 452 -5.72 4.45 8.73
CA ASN A 452 -6.28 3.52 9.70
C ASN A 452 -6.81 4.26 10.93
N PRO A 453 -8.14 4.37 11.12
CA PRO A 453 -8.68 5.12 12.25
C PRO A 453 -8.33 4.53 13.61
N PHE A 454 -8.05 3.23 13.72
CA PHE A 454 -7.57 2.59 14.95
C PHE A 454 -6.17 3.08 15.35
N ALA A 455 -5.32 3.43 14.39
CA ALA A 455 -4.01 3.99 14.65
C ALA A 455 -4.05 5.41 15.26
N LEU A 456 -5.22 6.08 15.25
CA LEU A 456 -5.44 7.37 15.90
C LEU A 456 -5.70 7.26 17.40
N LEU A 457 -5.89 6.04 17.92
CA LEU A 457 -6.08 5.78 19.34
C LEU A 457 -4.77 5.84 20.11
N ASN A 458 -4.83 6.35 21.35
CA ASN A 458 -3.65 6.53 22.19
C ASN A 458 -2.50 7.22 21.45
N ALA A 459 -2.85 8.27 20.72
CA ALA A 459 -1.96 8.96 19.77
C ALA A 459 -0.71 9.59 20.40
N SER A 460 -0.62 9.62 21.74
CA SER A 460 0.60 9.98 22.49
C SER A 460 1.65 8.86 22.50
N ASN A 461 1.27 7.61 22.23
CA ASN A 461 2.16 6.46 22.17
C ASN A 461 2.41 6.05 20.70
N PRO A 462 3.58 6.30 20.12
CA PRO A 462 3.87 5.97 18.73
C PRO A 462 3.94 4.46 18.45
N ASP A 463 3.99 3.62 19.48
CA ASP A 463 4.09 2.17 19.42
C ASP A 463 2.94 1.49 20.19
N TYR A 464 1.72 1.96 20.01
CA TYR A 464 0.55 1.41 20.72
C TYR A 464 0.27 -0.05 20.36
N SER A 465 0.62 -0.47 19.16
CA SER A 465 0.53 -1.87 18.72
C SER A 465 1.66 -2.77 19.25
N GLY A 466 2.80 -2.21 19.65
CA GLY A 466 4.03 -2.95 19.98
C GLY A 466 4.87 -3.34 18.76
N MET A 467 4.50 -2.91 17.55
CA MET A 467 5.20 -3.26 16.31
C MET A 467 6.65 -2.76 16.29
N PHE A 468 6.91 -1.57 16.79
CA PHE A 468 8.28 -1.03 16.86
C PHE A 468 9.10 -1.66 17.97
N SER A 469 8.49 -2.05 19.08
CA SER A 469 9.15 -2.84 20.13
C SER A 469 9.59 -4.21 19.61
N PHE A 470 8.77 -4.86 18.78
CA PHE A 470 9.15 -6.07 18.04
C PHE A 470 10.36 -5.80 17.13
N LEU A 471 10.29 -4.76 16.30
CA LEU A 471 11.37 -4.38 15.39
C LEU A 471 12.69 -4.13 16.14
N ILE A 472 12.66 -3.38 17.25
CA ILE A 472 13.85 -3.12 18.09
C ILE A 472 14.45 -4.42 18.62
N THR A 473 13.61 -5.34 19.08
CA THR A 473 14.03 -6.65 19.60
C THR A 473 14.74 -7.46 18.54
N GLU A 474 14.16 -7.57 17.36
CA GLU A 474 14.72 -8.34 16.26
C GLU A 474 15.99 -7.70 15.66
N LEU A 475 16.05 -6.37 15.61
CA LEU A 475 17.25 -5.62 15.17
C LEU A 475 18.40 -5.79 16.17
N GLN A 476 18.11 -5.76 17.49
CA GLN A 476 19.15 -5.99 18.49
C GLN A 476 19.67 -7.43 18.43
N ALA A 477 18.78 -8.41 18.26
CA ALA A 477 19.20 -9.80 18.09
C ALA A 477 20.07 -10.00 16.83
N ALA A 478 19.74 -9.31 15.74
CA ALA A 478 20.53 -9.32 14.51
C ALA A 478 21.91 -8.64 14.71
N GLU A 479 21.96 -7.49 15.39
CA GLU A 479 23.23 -6.82 15.75
C GLU A 479 24.14 -7.74 16.56
N ASP A 480 23.59 -8.41 17.57
CA ASP A 480 24.33 -9.34 18.44
C ASP A 480 24.84 -10.57 17.67
N ALA A 481 24.09 -11.03 16.68
CA ALA A 481 24.47 -12.15 15.80
C ALA A 481 25.36 -11.74 14.60
N GLY A 482 25.63 -10.44 14.41
CA GLY A 482 26.38 -9.94 13.27
C GLY A 482 25.67 -10.12 11.93
N GLN A 483 24.34 -10.19 11.92
CA GLN A 483 23.52 -10.31 10.71
C GLN A 483 23.25 -8.94 10.09
N ARG A 484 23.03 -8.92 8.78
CA ARG A 484 22.43 -7.79 8.07
C ARG A 484 20.92 -7.94 8.10
N VAL A 485 20.20 -6.83 8.04
CA VAL A 485 18.74 -6.83 8.09
C VAL A 485 18.15 -6.13 6.87
N TRP A 486 17.09 -6.70 6.33
CA TRP A 486 16.13 -6.05 5.46
C TRP A 486 14.82 -5.88 6.20
N ILE A 487 14.28 -4.66 6.20
CA ILE A 487 12.94 -4.37 6.70
C ILE A 487 11.99 -4.36 5.51
N VAL A 488 10.88 -5.07 5.64
CA VAL A 488 9.83 -5.15 4.62
C VAL A 488 8.52 -4.70 5.26
N ALA A 489 7.92 -3.66 4.70
CA ALA A 489 6.65 -3.11 5.14
C ALA A 489 5.83 -2.68 3.91
N HIS A 490 4.61 -2.23 4.10
CA HIS A 490 3.79 -1.71 3.02
C HIS A 490 3.80 -0.18 2.99
N ILE A 491 3.40 0.47 4.09
CA ILE A 491 3.24 1.93 4.19
C ILE A 491 4.60 2.63 4.36
N PRO A 492 5.02 3.50 3.43
CA PRO A 492 6.25 4.28 3.58
C PRO A 492 6.11 5.37 4.64
N THR A 493 7.20 5.61 5.39
CA THR A 493 7.21 6.61 6.48
C THR A 493 7.60 8.02 6.04
N GLY A 494 8.02 8.18 4.79
CA GLY A 494 8.59 9.41 4.25
C GLY A 494 7.86 9.97 3.03
N TRP A 495 8.65 10.33 2.01
CA TRP A 495 8.20 10.94 0.76
C TRP A 495 7.54 12.30 1.00
N ASP A 496 6.30 12.52 0.58
CA ASP A 496 5.54 13.77 0.82
C ASP A 496 4.88 13.84 2.21
N GLY A 497 5.07 12.77 3.00
CA GLY A 497 4.50 12.64 4.34
C GLY A 497 3.00 12.39 4.34
N GLY A 498 2.45 11.82 3.26
CA GLY A 498 1.03 11.53 3.08
C GLY A 498 0.56 10.19 3.63
N SER A 499 1.45 9.29 4.09
CA SER A 499 1.07 7.92 4.40
C SER A 499 1.13 7.58 5.89
N ALA A 500 2.28 7.68 6.54
CA ALA A 500 2.42 7.30 7.94
C ALA A 500 2.05 8.41 8.93
N LEU A 501 1.58 8.03 10.13
CA LEU A 501 1.38 8.96 11.24
C LEU A 501 2.71 9.61 11.65
N PRO A 502 2.76 10.93 11.89
CA PRO A 502 4.00 11.65 12.16
C PRO A 502 4.78 11.16 13.39
N ASN A 503 4.07 10.81 14.48
CA ASN A 503 4.70 10.28 15.70
C ASN A 503 5.32 8.91 15.47
N SER A 504 4.63 8.03 14.76
CA SER A 504 5.13 6.70 14.41
C SER A 504 6.27 6.77 13.40
N ALA A 505 6.19 7.66 12.40
CA ALA A 505 7.26 7.89 11.45
C ALA A 505 8.53 8.47 12.12
N ASP A 506 8.39 9.36 13.11
CA ASP A 506 9.52 9.88 13.91
C ASP A 506 10.16 8.76 14.74
N TYR A 507 9.34 7.93 15.37
CA TYR A 507 9.84 6.81 16.19
C TYR A 507 10.56 5.75 15.33
N PHE A 508 10.00 5.40 14.19
CA PHE A 508 10.65 4.52 13.21
C PHE A 508 11.99 5.10 12.73
N TYR A 509 12.02 6.40 12.46
CA TYR A 509 13.26 7.07 12.02
C TYR A 509 14.38 6.94 13.06
N GLN A 510 14.08 7.11 14.36
CA GLN A 510 15.04 6.91 15.43
C GLN A 510 15.59 5.47 15.45
N ILE A 511 14.74 4.46 15.18
CA ILE A 511 15.15 3.05 15.07
C ILE A 511 16.08 2.87 13.86
N VAL A 512 15.70 3.40 12.71
CA VAL A 512 16.52 3.34 11.49
C VAL A 512 17.88 4.00 11.75
N GLU A 513 17.92 5.17 12.35
CA GLU A 513 19.16 5.88 12.68
C GLU A 513 20.05 5.08 13.64
N ARG A 514 19.46 4.42 14.64
CA ARG A 514 20.20 3.61 15.63
C ARG A 514 20.91 2.42 14.99
N TYR A 515 20.24 1.72 14.06
CA TYR A 515 20.74 0.46 13.52
C TYR A 515 21.33 0.56 12.11
N SER A 516 21.30 1.75 11.48
CA SER A 516 21.89 1.94 10.15
C SER A 516 23.25 2.65 10.20
N PRO A 517 24.15 2.40 9.23
CA PRO A 517 24.05 1.43 8.14
C PRO A 517 24.57 0.03 8.51
N HIS A 518 25.02 -0.22 9.74
CA HIS A 518 25.76 -1.43 10.12
C HIS A 518 24.89 -2.67 10.28
N VAL A 519 23.62 -2.54 10.64
CA VAL A 519 22.65 -3.64 10.73
C VAL A 519 21.67 -3.58 9.57
N ILE A 520 20.92 -2.50 9.44
CA ILE A 520 19.93 -2.33 8.36
C ILE A 520 20.66 -2.06 7.04
N ALA A 521 20.44 -2.94 6.06
CA ALA A 521 21.00 -2.81 4.72
C ALA A 521 20.05 -2.13 3.74
N ASN A 522 18.75 -2.45 3.81
CA ASN A 522 17.69 -1.86 2.98
C ASN A 522 16.36 -1.87 3.72
N ILE A 523 15.44 -1.01 3.26
CA ILE A 523 14.03 -0.96 3.67
C ILE A 523 13.19 -1.01 2.39
N PHE A 524 12.14 -1.82 2.37
CA PHE A 524 11.28 -2.02 1.21
C PHE A 524 9.83 -1.69 1.57
N PHE A 525 9.15 -0.99 0.66
CA PHE A 525 7.77 -0.52 0.80
C PHE A 525 6.97 -0.75 -0.50
N GLY A 526 5.65 -0.61 -0.43
CA GLY A 526 4.68 -0.55 -1.51
C GLY A 526 3.79 0.70 -1.43
N HIS A 527 2.48 0.51 -1.51
CA HIS A 527 1.42 1.46 -1.18
C HIS A 527 1.22 2.63 -2.15
N SER A 528 2.27 3.30 -2.57
CA SER A 528 2.13 4.44 -3.47
C SER A 528 1.85 4.05 -4.92
N HIS A 529 1.97 2.78 -5.26
CA HIS A 529 1.92 2.22 -6.62
C HIS A 529 3.04 2.73 -7.55
N GLU A 530 3.92 3.59 -7.06
CA GLU A 530 4.90 4.32 -7.83
C GLU A 530 6.32 3.81 -7.56
N ASP A 531 7.21 3.91 -8.54
CA ASP A 531 8.61 3.61 -8.37
C ASP A 531 9.32 4.77 -7.68
N GLN A 532 9.65 4.61 -6.38
CA GLN A 532 10.23 5.67 -5.57
C GLN A 532 11.44 5.18 -4.78
N ALA A 533 12.29 6.12 -4.36
CA ALA A 533 13.39 5.90 -3.44
C ALA A 533 13.48 7.04 -2.43
N THR A 534 13.60 6.71 -1.14
CA THR A 534 13.78 7.67 -0.05
C THR A 534 15.09 7.44 0.68
N ILE A 535 15.65 8.49 1.25
CA ILE A 535 16.93 8.47 1.96
C ILE A 535 16.70 8.81 3.42
N TYR A 536 17.22 7.98 4.32
CA TYR A 536 17.31 8.27 5.75
C TYR A 536 18.70 8.81 6.08
N TYR A 537 18.76 9.88 6.89
CA TYR A 537 19.99 10.55 7.28
C TYR A 537 20.19 10.49 8.79
N ARG A 538 21.42 10.77 9.26
CA ARG A 538 21.68 10.95 10.70
C ARG A 538 20.98 12.20 11.24
N ASN A 539 20.91 12.27 12.56
CA ASN A 539 20.36 13.41 13.31
C ASN A 539 18.95 13.78 12.85
N ASN A 540 18.10 12.77 12.66
CA ASN A 540 16.71 12.91 12.21
C ASN A 540 16.58 13.75 10.91
N GLY A 541 17.55 13.64 10.02
CA GLY A 541 17.55 14.33 8.73
C GLY A 541 17.76 15.84 8.79
N THR A 542 18.29 16.37 9.89
CA THR A 542 18.57 17.82 10.04
C THR A 542 19.72 18.30 9.16
N ALA A 543 20.66 17.40 8.81
CA ALA A 543 21.72 17.64 7.86
C ALA A 543 21.63 16.57 6.75
N GLN A 544 21.23 17.00 5.56
CA GLN A 544 21.06 16.11 4.42
C GLN A 544 22.27 16.20 3.49
N THR A 545 23.39 15.63 3.94
CA THR A 545 24.63 15.53 3.16
C THR A 545 24.92 14.07 2.79
N ARG A 546 25.88 13.90 1.89
CA ARG A 546 26.30 12.57 1.41
C ARG A 546 26.87 11.70 2.54
N GLU A 547 27.59 12.31 3.47
CA GLU A 547 28.22 11.66 4.62
C GLU A 547 27.22 11.26 5.70
N GLU A 548 26.09 11.97 5.76
CA GLU A 548 25.03 11.71 6.73
C GLU A 548 23.99 10.70 6.21
N ALA A 549 24.05 10.32 4.94
CA ALA A 549 23.13 9.33 4.34
C ALA A 549 23.38 7.94 4.94
N LEU A 550 22.33 7.30 5.43
CA LEU A 550 22.39 6.04 6.19
C LEU A 550 21.89 4.81 5.42
N VAL A 551 20.65 4.86 4.96
CA VAL A 551 20.00 3.74 4.29
C VAL A 551 18.93 4.23 3.32
N THR A 552 18.67 3.43 2.28
CA THR A 552 17.63 3.68 1.28
C THR A 552 16.35 2.94 1.64
N GLY A 553 15.20 3.63 1.55
CA GLY A 553 13.88 3.05 1.45
C GLY A 553 13.51 2.93 -0.02
N TRP A 554 13.25 1.70 -0.48
CA TRP A 554 12.83 1.37 -1.83
C TRP A 554 11.32 1.16 -1.86
N VAL A 555 10.59 1.91 -2.67
CA VAL A 555 9.17 1.64 -2.93
C VAL A 555 9.07 0.87 -4.23
N GLY A 556 8.39 -0.28 -4.19
CA GLY A 556 8.19 -1.13 -5.35
C GLY A 556 7.13 -0.57 -6.30
N PRO A 557 7.33 -0.70 -7.62
CA PRO A 557 6.29 -0.37 -8.59
C PRO A 557 5.12 -1.35 -8.48
N SER A 558 3.88 -0.86 -8.62
CA SER A 558 2.67 -1.68 -8.55
C SER A 558 2.47 -2.57 -9.78
N LEU A 559 1.84 -3.73 -9.55
CA LEU A 559 1.27 -4.53 -10.63
C LEU A 559 -0.05 -3.94 -11.13
N THR A 560 -0.88 -3.38 -10.25
CA THR A 560 -2.07 -2.66 -10.69
C THR A 560 -1.74 -1.40 -11.49
N PRO A 561 -2.48 -1.14 -12.59
CA PRO A 561 -2.38 0.10 -13.33
C PRO A 561 -3.28 1.22 -12.79
N LEU A 562 -4.07 0.95 -11.75
CA LEU A 562 -5.02 1.91 -11.20
C LEU A 562 -4.34 3.26 -10.94
N GLN A 563 -5.10 4.34 -11.15
CA GLN A 563 -4.67 5.73 -11.03
C GLN A 563 -3.65 6.19 -12.09
N ASN A 564 -3.87 5.78 -13.34
CA ASN A 564 -3.12 6.28 -14.50
C ASN A 564 -1.67 5.80 -14.61
N LEU A 565 -1.34 4.68 -13.99
CA LEU A 565 -0.01 4.08 -14.06
C LEU A 565 0.07 2.97 -15.12
N ASN A 566 1.25 2.51 -15.40
CA ASN A 566 1.49 1.25 -16.09
C ASN A 566 1.67 0.11 -15.06
N SER A 567 1.53 -1.15 -15.49
CA SER A 567 1.82 -2.33 -14.67
C SER A 567 3.32 -2.61 -14.66
N GLY A 568 3.90 -2.94 -13.50
CA GLY A 568 5.33 -3.21 -13.42
C GLY A 568 5.78 -3.99 -12.19
N TYR A 569 7.05 -4.41 -12.21
CA TYR A 569 7.73 -5.09 -11.10
C TYR A 569 9.25 -4.87 -11.17
N ARG A 570 9.95 -5.26 -10.10
CA ARG A 570 11.40 -5.02 -9.99
C ARG A 570 12.19 -6.29 -9.67
N MET A 571 13.41 -6.39 -10.23
CA MET A 571 14.39 -7.39 -9.87
C MET A 571 15.67 -6.71 -9.39
N TYR A 572 16.19 -7.15 -8.25
CA TYR A 572 17.48 -6.70 -7.73
C TYR A 572 18.59 -7.72 -7.95
N GLU A 573 19.81 -7.25 -8.18
CA GLU A 573 21.03 -7.98 -7.89
C GLU A 573 21.60 -7.52 -6.56
N VAL A 574 21.90 -8.43 -5.67
CA VAL A 574 22.29 -8.16 -4.28
C VAL A 574 23.58 -8.87 -3.94
N ASP A 575 24.53 -8.19 -3.29
CA ASP A 575 25.75 -8.82 -2.76
C ASP A 575 25.44 -9.65 -1.52
N THR A 576 25.86 -10.93 -1.48
CA THR A 576 25.52 -11.85 -0.38
C THR A 576 26.33 -11.65 0.90
N GLY A 577 27.29 -10.76 0.92
CA GLY A 577 28.05 -10.39 2.12
C GLY A 577 27.48 -9.15 2.81
N SER A 578 27.34 -8.06 2.08
CA SER A 578 26.83 -6.78 2.62
C SER A 578 25.30 -6.69 2.60
N TRP A 579 24.63 -7.49 1.77
CA TRP A 579 23.19 -7.45 1.51
C TRP A 579 22.69 -6.09 1.01
N GLU A 580 23.58 -5.34 0.36
CA GLU A 580 23.24 -4.11 -0.33
C GLU A 580 22.84 -4.38 -1.77
N VAL A 581 21.95 -3.56 -2.30
CA VAL A 581 21.51 -3.60 -3.71
C VAL A 581 22.67 -3.14 -4.59
N MET A 582 23.10 -4.01 -5.51
CA MET A 582 24.16 -3.72 -6.48
C MET A 582 23.59 -3.23 -7.80
N GLU A 583 22.39 -3.68 -8.17
CA GLU A 583 21.65 -3.26 -9.35
C GLU A 583 20.16 -3.43 -9.12
N ALA A 584 19.34 -2.59 -9.76
CA ALA A 584 17.90 -2.71 -9.76
C ALA A 584 17.36 -2.52 -11.19
N PHE A 585 16.58 -3.50 -11.63
CA PHE A 585 15.94 -3.52 -12.95
C PHE A 585 14.42 -3.40 -12.77
N THR A 586 13.82 -2.38 -13.35
CA THR A 586 12.36 -2.22 -13.40
C THR A 586 11.85 -2.70 -14.74
N PHE A 587 10.80 -3.52 -14.69
CA PHE A 587 10.09 -4.03 -15.87
C PHE A 587 8.67 -3.49 -15.85
N TYR A 588 8.12 -3.19 -17.03
CA TYR A 588 6.77 -2.65 -17.15
C TYR A 588 6.08 -3.15 -18.42
N SER A 589 4.76 -2.99 -18.45
CA SER A 589 3.94 -3.18 -19.64
C SER A 589 3.07 -1.95 -19.87
N ASP A 590 3.00 -1.50 -21.13
CA ASP A 590 2.21 -0.32 -21.50
C ASP A 590 0.72 -0.66 -21.56
N VAL A 591 -0.02 -0.20 -20.57
CA VAL A 591 -1.47 -0.38 -20.44
C VAL A 591 -2.24 0.25 -21.61
N GLY A 592 -1.70 1.29 -22.23
CA GLY A 592 -2.28 1.91 -23.44
C GLY A 592 -2.39 0.96 -24.62
N SER A 593 -1.55 -0.08 -24.66
CA SER A 593 -1.56 -1.07 -25.73
C SER A 593 -2.66 -2.14 -25.59
N TYR A 594 -3.26 -2.31 -24.39
CA TYR A 594 -4.16 -3.44 -24.10
C TYR A 594 -5.48 -3.40 -24.87
N THR A 595 -5.95 -2.23 -25.27
CA THR A 595 -7.15 -2.08 -26.12
C THR A 595 -7.02 -2.75 -27.48
N ASN A 596 -5.79 -3.00 -27.92
CA ASN A 596 -5.51 -3.61 -29.22
C ASN A 596 -5.30 -5.14 -29.12
N LEU A 597 -5.29 -5.71 -27.91
CA LEU A 597 -5.13 -7.14 -27.69
C LEU A 597 -6.48 -7.84 -27.88
N SER A 598 -6.44 -9.05 -28.47
CA SER A 598 -7.66 -9.83 -28.72
C SER A 598 -8.41 -10.12 -27.41
N SER A 599 -9.71 -9.80 -27.39
CA SER A 599 -10.60 -10.11 -26.26
C SER A 599 -11.09 -11.57 -26.25
N SER A 600 -10.71 -12.40 -27.22
CA SER A 600 -11.23 -13.75 -27.36
C SER A 600 -10.61 -14.69 -26.32
N VAL A 601 -11.29 -14.83 -25.19
CA VAL A 601 -11.12 -15.93 -24.25
C VAL A 601 -11.90 -17.17 -24.71
N ASP A 602 -12.76 -17.03 -25.71
CA ASP A 602 -13.72 -18.03 -26.21
C ASP A 602 -13.06 -19.11 -27.11
N GLY A 603 -11.86 -19.54 -26.73
CA GLY A 603 -11.28 -20.75 -27.30
C GLY A 603 -11.42 -21.89 -26.32
N GLU A 604 -12.36 -22.80 -26.52
CA GLU A 604 -12.39 -24.07 -25.81
C GLU A 604 -10.97 -24.69 -25.80
N GLY A 605 -10.38 -24.66 -24.67
CA GLY A 605 -9.58 -25.61 -23.98
C GLY A 605 -8.41 -26.26 -24.70
N ASP A 606 -7.34 -25.58 -24.99
CA ASP A 606 -6.07 -26.31 -25.14
C ASP A 606 -4.84 -25.56 -24.61
N GLY A 607 -4.90 -24.74 -23.61
CA GLY A 607 -3.68 -24.15 -23.03
C GLY A 607 -2.70 -23.53 -24.04
N GLY A 608 -3.20 -23.09 -25.20
CA GLY A 608 -2.39 -22.53 -26.29
C GLY A 608 -1.86 -21.14 -25.96
N GLN A 609 -0.77 -20.74 -26.61
CA GLN A 609 -0.28 -19.37 -26.55
C GLN A 609 -1.32 -18.42 -27.15
N GLY A 610 -1.57 -17.29 -26.48
CA GLY A 610 -2.42 -16.22 -26.93
C GLY A 610 -1.67 -14.89 -26.98
N GLU A 611 -2.28 -13.86 -27.57
CA GLU A 611 -1.77 -12.52 -27.47
C GLU A 611 -2.03 -11.97 -26.07
N GLY A 612 -1.00 -11.41 -25.44
CA GLY A 612 -1.04 -10.86 -24.10
C GLY A 612 -0.19 -9.60 -23.93
N PRO A 613 -0.22 -8.97 -22.76
CA PRO A 613 0.60 -7.81 -22.47
C PRO A 613 2.09 -8.07 -22.71
N VAL A 614 2.76 -7.12 -23.33
CA VAL A 614 4.21 -7.17 -23.54
C VAL A 614 4.89 -6.49 -22.37
N PHE A 615 5.55 -7.30 -21.52
CA PHE A 615 6.44 -6.78 -20.48
C PHE A 615 7.85 -6.63 -21.05
N LYS A 616 8.53 -5.55 -20.68
CA LYS A 616 9.87 -5.22 -21.13
C LYS A 616 10.65 -4.49 -20.04
N LEU A 617 11.99 -4.48 -20.18
CA LEU A 617 12.82 -3.66 -19.31
C LEU A 617 12.49 -2.19 -19.52
N GLU A 618 12.16 -1.48 -18.43
CA GLU A 618 12.02 -0.02 -18.43
C GLU A 618 13.38 0.63 -18.28
N TYR A 619 14.08 0.31 -17.19
CA TYR A 619 15.41 0.85 -16.94
C TYR A 619 16.22 -0.01 -15.97
N SER A 620 17.54 0.18 -16.01
CA SER A 620 18.49 -0.23 -14.99
C SER A 620 18.88 1.01 -14.17
N THR A 621 18.76 0.94 -12.85
CA THR A 621 19.06 2.08 -11.96
C THR A 621 20.52 2.54 -12.12
N ARG A 622 21.46 1.59 -12.17
CA ARG A 622 22.88 1.92 -12.35
C ARG A 622 23.16 2.55 -13.71
N ALA A 623 22.65 1.96 -14.78
CA ALA A 623 22.88 2.47 -16.13
C ALA A 623 22.27 3.87 -16.32
N THR A 624 21.11 4.10 -15.72
CA THR A 624 20.40 5.40 -15.83
C THR A 624 21.07 6.50 -15.02
N TYR A 625 21.35 6.26 -13.74
CA TYR A 625 21.77 7.33 -12.82
C TYR A 625 23.26 7.30 -12.51
N GLY A 626 23.94 6.15 -12.64
CA GLY A 626 25.35 5.99 -12.30
C GLY A 626 26.29 6.95 -13.04
N PRO A 627 26.14 7.15 -14.36
CA PRO A 627 26.97 8.11 -15.11
C PRO A 627 26.85 9.55 -14.61
N ALA A 628 25.65 9.99 -14.20
CA ALA A 628 25.43 11.37 -13.72
C ALA A 628 26.16 11.69 -12.39
N VAL A 629 26.56 10.65 -11.65
CA VAL A 629 27.23 10.76 -10.34
C VAL A 629 28.63 10.13 -10.35
N ASN A 630 29.13 9.68 -11.50
CA ASN A 630 30.40 8.95 -11.66
C ASN A 630 30.53 7.79 -10.67
N TRP A 631 29.43 7.00 -10.54
CA TRP A 631 29.35 5.93 -9.53
C TRP A 631 30.20 4.73 -9.92
N PRO A 632 31.04 4.21 -9.02
CA PRO A 632 31.87 3.04 -9.32
C PRO A 632 31.00 1.82 -9.70
N SER A 633 31.43 1.07 -10.70
CA SER A 633 30.68 -0.08 -11.24
C SER A 633 30.45 -1.20 -10.22
N ASP A 634 31.32 -1.30 -9.22
CA ASP A 634 31.29 -2.29 -8.15
C ASP A 634 30.73 -1.77 -6.82
N ALA A 635 30.36 -0.49 -6.71
CA ALA A 635 29.78 0.08 -5.51
C ALA A 635 28.26 -0.16 -5.43
N PRO A 636 27.67 -0.35 -4.23
CA PRO A 636 26.22 -0.57 -4.07
C PRO A 636 25.40 0.69 -4.38
N LEU A 637 24.15 0.50 -4.78
CA LEU A 637 23.16 1.57 -4.99
C LEU A 637 22.53 1.97 -3.65
N ASN A 638 23.33 2.41 -2.71
CA ASN A 638 22.95 2.75 -1.35
C ASN A 638 22.48 4.21 -1.19
N ALA A 639 22.25 4.65 0.04
CA ALA A 639 21.81 6.01 0.36
C ALA A 639 22.75 7.11 -0.16
N THR A 640 24.06 6.87 -0.12
CA THR A 640 25.07 7.78 -0.66
C THR A 640 24.97 7.94 -2.17
N PHE A 641 24.67 6.83 -2.89
CA PHE A 641 24.37 6.86 -4.33
C PHE A 641 23.16 7.74 -4.62
N TRP A 642 22.03 7.46 -3.95
CA TRP A 642 20.78 8.20 -4.16
C TRP A 642 20.90 9.67 -3.78
N HIS A 643 21.68 10.00 -2.72
CA HIS A 643 21.96 11.38 -2.42
C HIS A 643 22.72 12.06 -3.58
N GLY A 644 23.75 11.41 -4.13
CA GLY A 644 24.45 11.90 -5.31
C GLY A 644 23.54 12.11 -6.52
N VAL A 645 22.55 11.21 -6.74
CA VAL A 645 21.53 11.37 -7.78
C VAL A 645 20.71 12.65 -7.56
N THR A 646 20.29 12.93 -6.32
CA THR A 646 19.56 14.17 -6.02
C THR A 646 20.42 15.42 -6.26
N GLU A 647 21.71 15.40 -5.94
CA GLU A 647 22.64 16.48 -6.29
C GLU A 647 22.82 16.65 -7.82
N ALA A 648 22.79 15.54 -8.56
CA ALA A 648 22.82 15.59 -10.02
C ALA A 648 21.53 16.18 -10.60
N MET A 649 20.36 15.90 -10.00
CA MET A 649 19.08 16.51 -10.37
C MET A 649 19.06 18.03 -10.12
N GLU A 650 19.72 18.51 -9.05
CA GLU A 650 19.88 19.95 -8.80
C GLU A 650 20.62 20.67 -9.95
N ARG A 651 21.58 19.99 -10.58
CA ARG A 651 22.37 20.51 -11.69
C ARG A 651 21.74 20.27 -13.05
N ASN A 652 20.93 19.22 -13.18
CA ASN A 652 20.32 18.81 -14.44
C ASN A 652 18.87 18.38 -14.23
N ARG A 653 17.93 19.28 -14.54
CA ARG A 653 16.49 19.05 -14.40
C ARG A 653 16.00 17.83 -15.19
N THR A 654 16.57 17.55 -16.35
CA THR A 654 16.17 16.41 -17.18
C THR A 654 16.25 15.06 -16.43
N LEU A 655 17.18 14.97 -15.47
CA LEU A 655 17.28 13.76 -14.63
C LEU A 655 16.09 13.62 -13.66
N ALA A 656 15.54 14.75 -13.18
CA ALA A 656 14.33 14.73 -12.35
C ALA A 656 13.06 14.46 -13.20
N GLU A 657 13.04 14.96 -14.42
CA GLU A 657 11.98 14.63 -15.40
C GLU A 657 11.96 13.13 -15.70
N LEU A 658 13.14 12.55 -15.97
CA LEU A 658 13.30 11.11 -16.20
C LEU A 658 12.92 10.27 -14.97
N PHE A 659 13.35 10.68 -13.78
CA PHE A 659 12.93 10.03 -12.53
C PHE A 659 11.39 10.04 -12.39
N THR A 660 10.75 11.17 -12.68
CA THR A 660 9.30 11.32 -12.60
C THR A 660 8.57 10.47 -13.65
N GLN A 661 9.13 10.32 -14.84
CA GLN A 661 8.62 9.40 -15.86
C GLN A 661 8.64 7.95 -15.35
N TYR A 662 9.77 7.51 -14.81
CA TYR A 662 9.92 6.15 -14.27
C TYR A 662 9.08 5.93 -13.00
N GLN A 663 8.87 6.98 -12.19
CA GLN A 663 7.96 6.92 -11.05
C GLN A 663 6.56 6.41 -11.46
N GLY A 664 6.07 6.82 -12.62
CA GLY A 664 4.80 6.33 -13.19
C GLY A 664 4.93 5.10 -14.10
N LYS A 665 6.07 4.44 -14.12
CA LYS A 665 6.36 3.31 -15.01
C LYS A 665 6.15 3.70 -16.49
N SER A 666 6.64 4.87 -16.88
CA SER A 666 6.50 5.43 -18.24
C SER A 666 5.07 5.53 -18.75
N SER A 667 4.08 5.69 -17.89
CA SER A 667 2.69 5.83 -18.29
C SER A 667 2.44 7.15 -19.05
N ALA A 668 1.76 7.05 -20.17
CA ALA A 668 1.33 8.22 -20.96
C ALA A 668 0.31 9.11 -20.22
N LYS A 669 -0.29 8.61 -19.15
CA LYS A 669 -1.29 9.30 -18.32
C LYS A 669 -0.69 9.95 -17.07
N SER A 670 0.53 9.60 -16.68
CA SER A 670 1.18 10.15 -15.49
C SER A 670 1.54 11.63 -15.66
N LYS A 671 1.49 12.36 -14.54
CA LYS A 671 1.89 13.77 -14.48
C LYS A 671 3.39 13.91 -14.74
N LYS A 672 3.77 14.95 -15.46
CA LYS A 672 5.17 15.28 -15.78
C LYS A 672 5.74 16.30 -14.80
N CYS A 673 7.06 16.33 -14.66
CA CYS A 673 7.80 17.27 -13.81
C CYS A 673 8.56 18.29 -14.66
N GLU A 674 7.85 19.25 -15.26
CA GLU A 674 8.40 20.19 -16.25
C GLU A 674 8.86 21.53 -15.65
N THR A 675 8.71 21.72 -14.32
CA THR A 675 9.04 22.98 -13.65
C THR A 675 10.19 22.82 -12.65
N GLU A 676 10.92 23.91 -12.41
CA GLU A 676 11.96 23.95 -11.39
C GLU A 676 11.39 23.68 -9.98
N GLU A 677 10.16 24.14 -9.71
CA GLU A 677 9.47 23.90 -8.45
C GLU A 677 9.20 22.40 -8.24
N CYS A 678 8.74 21.69 -9.29
CA CYS A 678 8.56 20.25 -9.25
C CYS A 678 9.90 19.53 -9.00
N THR A 679 10.96 19.89 -9.70
CA THR A 679 12.31 19.32 -9.50
C THR A 679 12.76 19.46 -8.04
N LYS A 680 12.64 20.66 -7.47
CA LYS A 680 12.99 20.91 -6.06
C LYS A 680 12.13 20.08 -5.11
N ALA A 681 10.85 19.94 -5.40
CA ALA A 681 9.93 19.12 -4.60
C ALA A 681 10.31 17.63 -4.66
N LYS A 682 10.59 17.08 -5.85
CA LYS A 682 11.02 15.66 -6.00
C LYS A 682 12.33 15.39 -5.24
N ILE A 683 13.32 16.26 -5.34
CA ILE A 683 14.58 16.15 -4.59
C ILE A 683 14.30 16.15 -3.07
N CYS A 684 13.44 17.05 -2.61
CA CYS A 684 13.05 17.14 -1.21
C CYS A 684 12.37 15.84 -0.75
N TYR A 685 11.44 15.28 -1.52
CA TYR A 685 10.76 14.04 -1.20
C TYR A 685 11.74 12.86 -1.12
N MET A 686 12.63 12.72 -2.08
CA MET A 686 13.66 11.67 -2.05
C MET A 686 14.54 11.77 -0.79
N ARG A 687 14.79 12.96 -0.27
CA ARG A 687 15.57 13.20 0.95
C ARG A 687 14.73 13.10 2.24
N SER A 688 13.46 12.75 2.15
CA SER A 688 12.52 12.74 3.28
C SER A 688 12.14 11.33 3.69
N GLY A 689 12.82 10.77 4.71
CA GLY A 689 12.54 9.46 5.28
C GLY A 689 11.45 9.47 6.36
N SER A 690 10.85 10.60 6.69
CA SER A 690 9.75 10.70 7.67
C SER A 690 8.66 11.65 7.22
N THR A 691 7.45 11.46 7.77
CA THR A 691 6.30 12.34 7.56
C THR A 691 6.63 13.80 7.83
N ALA A 692 7.33 14.08 8.93
CA ALA A 692 7.67 15.45 9.31
C ALA A 692 8.60 16.14 8.28
N LEU A 693 9.57 15.43 7.73
CA LEU A 693 10.45 15.93 6.67
C LEU A 693 9.66 16.13 5.37
N GLY A 694 8.85 15.14 4.98
CA GLY A 694 8.03 15.21 3.76
C GLY A 694 7.05 16.38 3.75
N LYS A 695 6.45 16.70 4.88
CA LYS A 695 5.53 17.84 5.01
C LYS A 695 6.21 19.21 4.89
N GLN A 696 7.54 19.31 5.05
CA GLN A 696 8.30 20.53 4.81
C GLN A 696 8.54 20.79 3.32
N CYS A 697 8.44 19.75 2.49
CA CYS A 697 8.59 19.88 1.04
C CYS A 697 7.36 20.58 0.43
N LYS A 698 7.56 21.22 -0.72
CA LYS A 698 6.46 21.81 -1.48
C LYS A 698 5.46 20.70 -1.85
N GLN A 699 4.25 20.79 -1.37
CA GLN A 699 3.20 19.80 -1.59
C GLN A 699 2.59 19.89 -2.99
N GLY A 700 1.98 18.78 -3.46
CA GLY A 700 1.30 18.71 -4.75
C GLY A 700 2.10 18.07 -5.88
N TYR A 701 3.36 17.71 -5.64
CA TYR A 701 4.24 17.05 -6.61
C TYR A 701 4.65 15.64 -6.19
N GLY A 702 4.13 15.11 -5.08
CA GLY A 702 4.50 13.80 -4.54
C GLY A 702 4.12 12.68 -5.50
N SER A 703 2.85 12.60 -5.90
CA SER A 703 2.33 11.59 -6.80
C SER A 703 2.30 12.06 -8.26
N VAL A 704 2.48 11.10 -9.18
CA VAL A 704 2.32 11.25 -10.63
C VAL A 704 0.99 10.70 -11.15
N GLN A 705 0.15 10.21 -10.26
CA GLN A 705 -1.18 9.66 -10.53
C GLN A 705 -2.18 10.73 -10.97
#